data_54ef851d273f4c6f1109acbf0ae4d549
#
_entry.id   54ef851d273f4c6f1109acbf0ae4d549
#
_cell.length_a   1.000
_cell.length_b   1.000
_cell.length_c   1.000
_cell.angle_alpha   90.00
_cell.angle_beta   90.00
_cell.angle_gamma   90.00
#
_symmetry.space_group_name_H-M   'P 1'
#
loop_
_entity.id
_entity.type
_entity.pdbx_description
1 polymer ?
#
loop_
_entity_poly.entity_id
_entity_poly.type
_entity_poly.pdbx_seq_one_letter_code
_entity_poly.pdbx_strand_id
1 'polypeptide(L)'
;MPVQTWQTDRNGFITAWMVQGPLVTPYENSVRDPNQLRYEAYLRSMIAAHEEVRVPENLRAGENGRLGKPWQVMCGADCAFVNLSDFYSTMQRVQFDAATVLIAPLDCTVKAVLWSYAAVDVYLRGKKIGGIDAPVYKPIRSCELLLDLKAGENLLYLACETLGVRDTRSVAGLQISSPPPGFAVALPDRQAGEEAGSLLAFLEGTRLMRDRLVFPSKAPAGSRMTYRHSDPDLAKCRIPAVWEALEGREEAVLKEGEAYVTLEVPASFGNLRRRFERTEQILPEVIRPVPSFEENLRLIYQRIADVETLSRGEKFGFPISNMLARQYLGRPSPEDPRLMQEMLELIEMRVDCSDFLMCGLIRYLKNYRVEEAVWERCRQAILNYRYWMDMDGFDGMCFWSENHALMFYASAMHAGDMFPDAWFPRAGMTGKELHAFGRRKVLEWLDDVEENGFEEFLSTVYMCVTFAALINVVDYSEPDISRRVSAVTDRLLEMLALHTFKNGIVAPMGRVYRGVLYPFRQGAMALMNMIDPSLPYDFGEGWLGFFATSSYRIPEGLTERMKAQVSTRYVTGNAEIVLEKHEDWCLTSVASPRGPFERWTNICRQADADVSSHLFTKSYNECFHGTTDFQPGTYGYQQHLWYAALDGEAAVFVNHPGSSSEGGDMRPGYWHGNGAMPALRQEGNLLGMIYRIPETLPLHYIHLYAPRCRFEEIRDTGDWLLMRRDRGYIGFWSSVRREPWTGMNTECEERMYGSDTACLVVMGGREYADMDAFMMYCKSLHPAYRGDTLTCRDLTLAYVAGHDDTQYL
;
A
#
# COMPACT_ATOMS: atom_id res chain seq x y z
N MET A 1 15.21 -1.33 42.71
CA MET A 1 15.26 -2.33 41.66
C MET A 1 16.01 -1.74 40.47
N PRO A 2 16.74 -2.51 39.68
CA PRO A 2 17.36 -1.96 38.48
C PRO A 2 16.28 -1.41 37.55
N VAL A 3 16.54 -0.23 36.94
CA VAL A 3 15.61 0.38 35.98
C VAL A 3 15.51 -0.52 34.75
N GLN A 4 14.30 -0.80 34.28
CA GLN A 4 14.11 -1.51 33.02
C GLN A 4 14.72 -0.67 31.88
N THR A 5 15.59 -1.27 31.11
CA THR A 5 16.28 -0.62 30.00
C THR A 5 16.17 -1.44 28.73
N TRP A 6 16.23 -0.76 27.62
CA TRP A 6 16.30 -1.32 26.26
C TRP A 6 17.62 -0.90 25.58
N GLN A 7 18.06 -1.71 24.66
CA GLN A 7 19.11 -1.33 23.71
C GLN A 7 18.47 -0.75 22.45
N THR A 8 19.24 -0.02 21.66
CA THR A 8 18.81 0.30 20.29
C THR A 8 18.70 -0.98 19.47
N ASP A 9 17.88 -0.95 18.43
CA ASP A 9 17.78 -2.07 17.52
C ASP A 9 19.08 -2.26 16.69
N ARG A 10 19.12 -3.25 15.80
CA ARG A 10 20.28 -3.54 14.95
C ARG A 10 20.64 -2.40 13.99
N ASN A 11 19.68 -1.54 13.64
CA ASN A 11 19.88 -0.36 12.81
C ASN A 11 20.19 0.90 13.64
N GLY A 12 20.26 0.80 14.96
CA GLY A 12 20.51 1.91 15.87
C GLY A 12 19.26 2.69 16.31
N PHE A 13 18.04 2.23 15.98
CA PHE A 13 16.83 2.92 16.38
C PHE A 13 16.50 2.72 17.85
N ILE A 14 15.94 3.76 18.45
CA ILE A 14 15.32 3.69 19.77
C ILE A 14 13.97 3.01 19.64
N THR A 15 13.74 1.99 20.46
CA THR A 15 12.53 1.13 20.38
C THR A 15 11.64 1.19 21.61
N ALA A 16 11.84 2.18 22.47
CA ALA A 16 11.03 2.37 23.69
C ALA A 16 10.66 3.85 23.86
N TRP A 17 9.38 4.13 23.76
CA TRP A 17 8.82 5.47 23.77
C TRP A 17 7.58 5.57 24.65
N MET A 18 7.38 6.70 25.29
CA MET A 18 6.08 7.16 25.72
C MET A 18 5.53 8.11 24.65
N VAL A 19 4.31 7.91 24.22
CA VAL A 19 3.69 8.63 23.10
C VAL A 19 2.33 9.17 23.51
N GLN A 20 2.02 10.41 23.18
CA GLN A 20 0.67 10.94 23.30
C GLN A 20 0.13 11.42 21.94
N GLY A 21 -1.17 11.23 21.74
CA GLY A 21 -1.83 11.61 20.49
C GLY A 21 -2.39 10.39 19.74
N PRO A 22 -2.77 10.58 18.45
CA PRO A 22 -2.81 11.86 17.77
C PRO A 22 -3.92 12.79 18.29
N LEU A 23 -3.64 14.07 18.37
CA LEU A 23 -4.66 15.11 18.43
C LEU A 23 -4.97 15.54 17.00
N VAL A 24 -6.17 15.26 16.55
CA VAL A 24 -6.63 15.56 15.19
C VAL A 24 -7.65 16.68 15.24
N THR A 25 -7.39 17.77 14.51
CA THR A 25 -8.29 18.90 14.41
C THR A 25 -8.52 19.27 12.95
N PRO A 26 -9.76 19.49 12.50
CA PRO A 26 -10.04 19.93 11.14
C PRO A 26 -9.32 21.24 10.82
N TYR A 27 -8.78 21.35 9.61
CA TYR A 27 -8.37 22.64 9.09
C TYR A 27 -9.59 23.37 8.58
N GLU A 28 -9.86 24.55 9.14
CA GLU A 28 -10.79 25.50 8.56
C GLU A 28 -10.12 26.16 7.33
N ASN A 29 -10.69 25.89 6.17
CA ASN A 29 -10.19 26.41 4.90
C ASN A 29 -10.43 27.94 4.82
N SER A 30 -9.50 28.72 5.31
CA SER A 30 -9.49 30.18 5.10
C SER A 30 -8.76 30.59 3.81
N VAL A 31 -7.96 29.69 3.23
CA VAL A 31 -7.19 29.94 2.01
C VAL A 31 -7.93 29.33 0.84
N ARG A 32 -8.56 30.17 0.04
CA ARG A 32 -9.39 29.75 -1.11
C ARG A 32 -8.75 29.97 -2.47
N ASP A 33 -7.56 30.54 -2.52
CA ASP A 33 -6.88 30.80 -3.79
C ASP A 33 -5.91 29.64 -4.11
N PRO A 34 -6.30 28.72 -4.98
CA PRO A 34 -5.48 27.57 -5.36
C PRO A 34 -4.16 27.98 -6.03
N ASN A 35 -4.11 29.16 -6.66
CA ASN A 35 -2.93 29.61 -7.38
C ASN A 35 -1.80 30.13 -6.47
N GLN A 36 -2.06 30.32 -5.18
CA GLN A 36 -1.08 30.77 -4.20
C GLN A 36 -0.41 29.61 -3.42
N LEU A 37 -0.89 28.39 -3.61
CA LEU A 37 -0.49 27.23 -2.80
C LEU A 37 0.57 26.39 -3.49
N ARG A 38 1.81 26.83 -3.42
CA ARG A 38 2.90 25.88 -3.60
C ARG A 38 2.97 24.98 -2.35
N TYR A 39 3.18 23.67 -2.57
CA TYR A 39 3.18 22.63 -1.54
C TYR A 39 3.89 23.04 -0.24
N GLU A 40 5.12 23.53 -0.31
CA GLU A 40 5.87 23.95 0.89
C GLU A 40 5.34 25.21 1.54
N ALA A 41 4.96 26.21 0.74
CA ALA A 41 4.38 27.45 1.27
C ALA A 41 3.05 27.14 1.96
N TYR A 42 2.26 26.23 1.40
CA TYR A 42 1.00 25.80 1.98
C TYR A 42 1.21 25.05 3.30
N LEU A 43 2.07 24.03 3.32
CA LEU A 43 2.40 23.32 4.55
C LEU A 43 2.99 24.25 5.62
N ARG A 44 3.88 25.15 5.23
CA ARG A 44 4.43 26.15 6.14
C ARG A 44 3.37 27.11 6.67
N SER A 45 2.41 27.53 5.86
CA SER A 45 1.32 28.38 6.30
C SER A 45 0.38 27.67 7.28
N MET A 46 0.22 26.35 7.14
CA MET A 46 -0.61 25.55 8.03
C MET A 46 0.08 25.23 9.35
N ILE A 47 1.41 25.13 9.34
CA ILE A 47 2.21 24.71 10.51
C ILE A 47 2.98 25.91 11.11
N ALA A 48 2.92 27.06 10.50
CA ALA A 48 3.76 28.25 10.72
C ALA A 48 3.63 28.94 12.08
N ALA A 49 2.96 28.37 13.04
CA ALA A 49 2.93 28.94 14.38
C ALA A 49 3.15 27.87 15.43
N HIS A 50 4.30 27.24 15.40
CA HIS A 50 4.72 26.44 16.56
C HIS A 50 5.03 27.39 17.73
N GLU A 51 4.15 27.42 18.71
CA GLU A 51 4.53 27.90 20.02
C GLU A 51 5.62 26.97 20.59
N GLU A 52 6.65 27.54 21.16
CA GLU A 52 7.71 26.77 21.82
C GLU A 52 7.10 25.85 22.87
N VAL A 53 7.34 24.55 22.73
CA VAL A 53 6.73 23.56 23.60
C VAL A 53 7.48 23.54 24.93
N ARG A 54 6.77 23.80 26.01
CA ARG A 54 7.33 23.56 27.33
C ARG A 54 7.32 22.05 27.61
N VAL A 55 8.50 21.46 27.66
CA VAL A 55 8.66 20.03 27.97
C VAL A 55 8.22 19.75 29.41
N PRO A 56 7.31 18.80 29.66
CA PRO A 56 6.88 18.47 31.01
C PRO A 56 8.02 17.90 31.86
N GLU A 57 8.12 18.29 33.10
CA GLU A 57 9.15 17.77 34.02
C GLU A 57 8.87 16.33 34.47
N ASN A 58 7.61 15.97 34.61
CA ASN A 58 7.16 14.63 34.99
C ASN A 58 6.21 14.07 33.95
N LEU A 59 6.57 12.93 33.39
CA LEU A 59 5.76 12.20 32.43
C LEU A 59 5.28 10.91 33.11
N ARG A 60 3.95 10.71 33.12
CA ARG A 60 3.31 9.53 33.65
C ARG A 60 2.47 8.85 32.60
N ALA A 61 2.72 7.58 32.40
CA ALA A 61 1.92 6.76 31.52
C ALA A 61 0.47 6.66 32.03
N GLY A 62 -0.49 6.77 31.13
CA GLY A 62 -1.92 6.83 31.44
C GLY A 62 -2.45 8.22 31.80
N GLU A 63 -1.61 9.18 32.17
CA GLU A 63 -2.02 10.55 32.43
C GLU A 63 -2.06 11.41 31.17
N ASN A 64 -2.97 12.40 31.13
CA ASN A 64 -3.07 13.29 30.00
C ASN A 64 -1.88 14.25 29.94
N GLY A 65 -1.26 14.34 28.77
CA GLY A 65 -0.22 15.32 28.47
C GLY A 65 -0.78 16.64 27.88
N ARG A 66 0.09 17.45 27.29
CA ARG A 66 -0.26 18.77 26.73
C ARG A 66 -1.31 18.73 25.62
N LEU A 67 -1.40 17.62 24.89
CA LEU A 67 -2.39 17.42 23.83
C LEU A 67 -3.76 16.94 24.36
N GLY A 68 -3.94 16.86 25.68
CA GLY A 68 -5.18 16.36 26.28
C GLY A 68 -5.44 14.87 26.04
N LYS A 69 -4.40 14.12 25.63
CA LYS A 69 -4.43 12.67 25.39
C LYS A 69 -3.56 11.96 26.42
N PRO A 70 -3.92 10.74 26.83
CA PRO A 70 -3.08 9.99 27.76
C PRO A 70 -1.76 9.57 27.10
N TRP A 71 -0.69 9.57 27.89
CA TRP A 71 0.58 8.98 27.49
C TRP A 71 0.45 7.47 27.42
N GLN A 72 0.78 6.91 26.27
CA GLN A 72 0.82 5.48 26.00
C GLN A 72 2.26 5.00 25.90
N VAL A 73 2.48 3.71 26.15
CA VAL A 73 3.80 3.09 25.97
C VAL A 73 3.83 2.36 24.63
N MET A 74 4.85 2.64 23.84
CA MET A 74 5.21 1.92 22.62
C MET A 74 6.63 1.37 22.78
N CYS A 75 6.77 0.06 22.85
CA CYS A 75 8.08 -0.57 22.99
C CYS A 75 8.12 -1.95 22.32
N GLY A 76 9.33 -2.37 21.94
CA GLY A 76 9.61 -3.66 21.34
C GLY A 76 10.34 -3.58 20.01
N ALA A 77 10.69 -4.74 19.48
CA ALA A 77 11.51 -4.88 18.27
C ALA A 77 10.87 -4.22 17.02
N ASP A 78 9.54 -4.10 17.01
CA ASP A 78 8.79 -3.52 15.90
C ASP A 78 8.58 -2.00 16.04
N CYS A 79 9.08 -1.38 17.12
CA CYS A 79 8.88 0.04 17.45
C CYS A 79 10.06 0.93 17.07
N ALA A 80 10.74 0.66 15.94
CA ALA A 80 11.79 1.54 15.42
C ALA A 80 11.30 2.96 15.12
N PHE A 81 10.01 3.09 14.79
CA PHE A 81 9.33 4.36 14.59
C PHE A 81 8.10 4.48 15.47
N VAL A 82 7.90 5.65 16.04
CA VAL A 82 6.60 6.08 16.55
C VAL A 82 5.71 6.32 15.32
N ASN A 83 4.64 5.56 15.18
CA ASN A 83 3.74 5.63 14.04
C ASN A 83 2.29 5.78 14.51
N LEU A 84 1.73 6.96 14.31
CA LEU A 84 0.34 7.31 14.61
C LEU A 84 -0.44 7.68 13.35
N SER A 85 0.02 7.19 12.20
CA SER A 85 -0.63 7.44 10.91
C SER A 85 -2.04 6.87 10.88
N ASP A 86 -2.92 7.61 10.20
CA ASP A 86 -4.30 7.21 9.91
C ASP A 86 -4.65 7.73 8.51
N PHE A 87 -5.79 7.31 7.97
CA PHE A 87 -6.31 7.83 6.72
C PHE A 87 -7.30 8.97 6.98
N TYR A 88 -7.10 10.10 6.31
CA TYR A 88 -7.93 11.28 6.45
C TYR A 88 -8.56 11.66 5.11
N SER A 89 -9.88 11.51 4.99
CA SER A 89 -10.62 11.86 3.78
C SER A 89 -10.71 13.37 3.52
N THR A 90 -10.49 14.18 4.57
CA THR A 90 -10.45 15.64 4.51
C THR A 90 -9.21 16.12 5.25
N MET A 91 -8.80 17.36 4.99
CA MET A 91 -7.59 17.89 5.62
C MET A 91 -7.74 18.09 7.12
N GLN A 92 -6.75 17.61 7.86
CA GLN A 92 -6.68 17.67 9.31
C GLN A 92 -5.30 18.19 9.74
N ARG A 93 -5.26 18.85 10.88
CA ARG A 93 -4.03 19.06 11.63
C ARG A 93 -3.83 17.89 12.57
N VAL A 94 -2.67 17.25 12.51
CA VAL A 94 -2.35 16.08 13.33
C VAL A 94 -1.14 16.40 14.20
N GLN A 95 -1.29 16.32 15.51
CA GLN A 95 -0.22 16.58 16.47
C GLN A 95 0.00 15.35 17.34
N PHE A 96 1.26 15.02 17.61
CA PHE A 96 1.64 13.98 18.56
C PHE A 96 2.99 14.28 19.20
N ASP A 97 3.21 13.73 20.37
CA ASP A 97 4.49 13.84 21.06
C ASP A 97 5.05 12.46 21.39
N ALA A 98 6.38 12.38 21.46
CA ALA A 98 7.06 11.19 21.94
C ALA A 98 8.18 11.56 22.91
N ALA A 99 8.39 10.73 23.92
CA ALA A 99 9.42 10.95 24.92
C ALA A 99 10.13 9.64 25.30
N THR A 100 11.43 9.73 25.53
CA THR A 100 12.26 8.63 25.99
C THR A 100 13.38 9.16 26.86
N VAL A 101 14.05 8.30 27.62
CA VAL A 101 15.22 8.65 28.43
C VAL A 101 16.45 7.96 27.86
N LEU A 102 17.46 8.74 27.54
CA LEU A 102 18.78 8.23 27.13
C LEU A 102 19.67 8.13 28.35
N ILE A 103 20.19 6.94 28.62
CA ILE A 103 21.09 6.69 29.75
C ILE A 103 22.51 6.62 29.21
N ALA A 104 23.34 7.58 29.62
CA ALA A 104 24.73 7.63 29.22
C ALA A 104 25.64 7.24 30.42
N PRO A 105 26.67 6.40 30.23
CA PRO A 105 27.56 5.99 31.31
C PRO A 105 28.47 7.13 31.80
N LEU A 106 28.69 8.12 30.95
CA LEU A 106 29.52 9.30 31.21
C LEU A 106 29.06 10.48 30.33
N ASP A 107 29.53 11.67 30.62
CA ASP A 107 29.30 12.84 29.76
C ASP A 107 29.90 12.57 28.38
N CYS A 108 29.09 12.65 27.34
CA CYS A 108 29.52 12.39 25.98
C CYS A 108 28.59 13.07 24.95
N THR A 109 29.13 13.28 23.76
CA THR A 109 28.33 13.71 22.60
C THR A 109 28.11 12.52 21.68
N VAL A 110 26.84 12.25 21.33
CA VAL A 110 26.45 11.15 20.46
C VAL A 110 25.78 11.72 19.20
N LYS A 111 26.18 11.23 18.03
CA LYS A 111 25.52 11.55 16.78
C LYS A 111 24.22 10.75 16.67
N ALA A 112 23.14 11.44 16.32
CA ALA A 112 21.84 10.82 16.06
C ALA A 112 21.26 11.33 14.74
N VAL A 113 20.38 10.56 14.14
CA VAL A 113 19.61 10.94 12.96
C VAL A 113 18.13 10.84 13.31
N LEU A 114 17.44 11.96 13.22
CA LEU A 114 16.00 12.03 13.31
C LEU A 114 15.43 11.73 11.91
N TRP A 115 14.46 10.82 11.85
CA TRP A 115 13.74 10.48 10.64
C TRP A 115 12.26 10.78 10.84
N SER A 116 11.62 11.56 9.94
CA SER A 116 10.21 11.88 10.07
C SER A 116 9.57 12.31 8.75
N TYR A 117 8.26 12.08 8.67
CA TYR A 117 7.38 12.72 7.69
C TYR A 117 6.74 13.99 8.26
N ALA A 118 6.73 14.13 9.58
CA ALA A 118 6.19 15.30 10.30
C ALA A 118 7.25 16.41 10.46
N ALA A 119 6.79 17.62 10.71
CA ALA A 119 7.61 18.61 11.38
C ALA A 119 7.87 18.16 12.81
N VAL A 120 9.09 18.26 13.29
CA VAL A 120 9.48 17.78 14.62
C VAL A 120 10.42 18.77 15.29
N ASP A 121 10.06 19.19 16.48
CA ASP A 121 10.97 19.89 17.39
C ASP A 121 11.56 18.89 18.38
N VAL A 122 12.89 18.84 18.46
CA VAL A 122 13.62 17.92 19.36
C VAL A 122 14.17 18.67 20.56
N TYR A 123 13.82 18.18 21.74
CA TYR A 123 14.26 18.73 23.01
C TYR A 123 15.09 17.71 23.77
N LEU A 124 16.24 18.12 24.26
CA LEU A 124 17.09 17.35 25.17
C LEU A 124 17.18 18.08 26.52
N ARG A 125 16.76 17.42 27.61
CA ARG A 125 16.71 18.01 28.96
C ARG A 125 15.99 19.37 28.98
N GLY A 126 14.84 19.44 28.29
CA GLY A 126 13.98 20.62 28.18
C GLY A 126 14.48 21.74 27.25
N LYS A 127 15.66 21.58 26.62
CA LYS A 127 16.20 22.57 25.69
C LYS A 127 16.04 22.08 24.25
N LYS A 128 15.48 22.91 23.37
CA LYS A 128 15.42 22.63 21.93
C LYS A 128 16.82 22.55 21.34
N ILE A 129 17.10 21.44 20.64
CA ILE A 129 18.42 21.16 20.04
C ILE A 129 18.41 21.07 18.52
N GLY A 130 17.24 21.00 17.89
CA GLY A 130 17.08 20.91 16.43
C GLY A 130 15.73 20.35 16.05
N GLY A 131 15.62 19.88 14.81
CA GLY A 131 14.40 19.26 14.31
C GLY A 131 14.23 19.37 12.79
N ILE A 132 13.04 19.02 12.33
CA ILE A 132 12.58 19.14 10.94
C ILE A 132 11.48 20.20 10.93
N ASP A 133 11.66 21.24 10.15
CA ASP A 133 10.84 22.46 10.21
C ASP A 133 9.51 22.38 9.44
N ALA A 134 9.35 21.40 8.55
CA ALA A 134 8.13 21.20 7.78
C ALA A 134 7.86 19.73 7.49
N PRO A 135 6.60 19.29 7.49
CA PRO A 135 6.25 17.94 7.10
C PRO A 135 6.48 17.72 5.61
N VAL A 136 6.57 16.45 5.23
CA VAL A 136 6.64 16.02 3.84
C VAL A 136 5.63 14.91 3.58
N TYR A 137 5.22 14.80 2.33
CA TYR A 137 4.43 13.65 1.93
C TYR A 137 5.32 12.42 1.79
N LYS A 138 6.32 12.45 0.92
CA LYS A 138 7.30 11.39 0.62
C LYS A 138 8.49 11.97 -0.17
N PRO A 139 9.67 11.35 -0.09
CA PRO A 139 10.09 10.33 0.87
C PRO A 139 10.27 10.89 2.29
N ILE A 140 10.60 10.00 3.24
CA ILE A 140 10.91 10.40 4.62
C ILE A 140 12.12 11.35 4.65
N ARG A 141 12.06 12.37 5.52
CA ARG A 141 13.19 13.29 5.75
C ARG A 141 14.03 12.89 6.94
N SER A 142 15.29 13.30 6.89
CA SER A 142 16.21 13.15 8.01
C SER A 142 16.81 14.48 8.46
N CYS A 143 17.24 14.50 9.72
CA CYS A 143 18.00 15.61 10.29
C CYS A 143 19.07 15.04 11.23
N GLU A 144 20.35 15.39 10.99
CA GLU A 144 21.44 15.04 11.88
C GLU A 144 21.40 15.90 13.15
N LEU A 145 21.58 15.26 14.29
CA LEU A 145 21.58 15.88 15.60
C LEU A 145 22.85 15.46 16.37
N LEU A 146 23.37 16.39 17.16
CA LEU A 146 24.39 16.10 18.16
C LEU A 146 23.75 16.15 19.54
N LEU A 147 23.76 15.02 20.22
CA LEU A 147 23.16 14.85 21.54
C LEU A 147 24.27 14.98 22.61
N ASP A 148 24.33 16.12 23.29
CA ASP A 148 25.25 16.32 24.41
C ASP A 148 24.65 15.70 25.67
N LEU A 149 24.97 14.44 25.91
CA LEU A 149 24.45 13.66 27.02
C LEU A 149 25.29 13.91 28.29
N LYS A 150 24.62 14.02 29.42
CA LYS A 150 25.23 13.96 30.75
C LYS A 150 25.23 12.53 31.28
N ALA A 151 26.17 12.22 32.11
CA ALA A 151 26.21 10.94 32.82
C ALA A 151 24.87 10.71 33.56
N GLY A 152 24.27 9.54 33.36
CA GLY A 152 22.95 9.20 33.85
C GLY A 152 21.82 9.48 32.86
N GLU A 153 20.68 9.92 33.35
CA GLU A 153 19.43 10.04 32.59
C GLU A 153 19.33 11.39 31.84
N ASN A 154 18.97 11.34 30.57
CA ASN A 154 18.74 12.49 29.72
C ASN A 154 17.37 12.35 29.06
N LEU A 155 16.39 13.16 29.48
CA LEU A 155 15.09 13.18 28.83
C LEU A 155 15.20 13.75 27.43
N LEU A 156 14.78 12.96 26.46
CA LEU A 156 14.59 13.35 25.08
C LEU A 156 13.09 13.46 24.80
N TYR A 157 12.67 14.54 24.13
CA TYR A 157 11.28 14.80 23.82
C TYR A 157 11.13 15.28 22.37
N LEU A 158 10.17 14.72 21.66
CA LEU A 158 9.81 15.07 20.30
C LEU A 158 8.41 15.69 20.32
N ALA A 159 8.26 16.89 19.78
CA ALA A 159 6.98 17.51 19.52
C ALA A 159 6.73 17.50 18.01
N CYS A 160 5.73 16.78 17.56
CA CYS A 160 5.49 16.48 16.16
C CYS A 160 4.18 17.07 15.67
N GLU A 161 4.19 17.58 14.43
CA GLU A 161 3.00 18.06 13.77
C GLU A 161 3.03 17.77 12.29
N THR A 162 1.92 17.31 11.73
CA THR A 162 1.79 17.05 10.30
C THR A 162 0.41 17.41 9.78
N LEU A 163 0.29 17.49 8.46
CA LEU A 163 -0.98 17.60 7.78
C LEU A 163 -1.53 16.19 7.56
N GLY A 164 -2.71 15.91 8.13
CA GLY A 164 -3.46 14.70 7.91
C GLY A 164 -4.37 14.84 6.70
N VAL A 165 -3.99 14.24 5.59
CA VAL A 165 -4.85 14.10 4.41
C VAL A 165 -4.45 12.85 3.68
N ARG A 166 -5.45 12.08 3.27
CA ARG A 166 -5.24 10.77 2.66
C ARG A 166 -4.32 9.90 3.53
N ASP A 167 -3.29 9.34 2.93
CA ASP A 167 -2.28 8.48 3.53
C ASP A 167 -1.01 9.22 3.99
N THR A 168 -1.10 10.51 4.32
CA THR A 168 0.01 11.24 4.96
C THR A 168 0.45 10.57 6.25
N ARG A 169 1.72 10.72 6.61
CA ARG A 169 2.32 9.94 7.69
C ARG A 169 2.60 10.77 8.94
N SER A 170 2.12 10.25 10.07
CA SER A 170 2.41 10.76 11.41
C SER A 170 3.47 9.86 12.05
N VAL A 171 4.72 9.96 11.55
CA VAL A 171 5.81 9.06 11.90
C VAL A 171 7.04 9.84 12.30
N ALA A 172 7.71 9.41 13.38
CA ALA A 172 9.01 9.90 13.80
C ALA A 172 9.85 8.76 14.41
N GLY A 173 11.14 8.76 14.14
CA GLY A 173 12.10 7.79 14.71
C GLY A 173 13.45 8.44 14.93
N LEU A 174 14.20 7.97 15.93
CA LEU A 174 15.54 8.44 16.21
C LEU A 174 16.53 7.28 16.18
N GLN A 175 17.52 7.42 15.35
CA GLN A 175 18.60 6.46 15.14
C GLN A 175 19.88 7.00 15.79
N ILE A 176 20.50 6.22 16.66
CA ILE A 176 21.75 6.56 17.33
C ILE A 176 22.93 5.93 16.59
N SER A 177 23.85 6.76 16.15
CA SER A 177 25.07 6.30 15.48
C SER A 177 26.15 6.01 16.52
N SER A 178 26.64 4.76 16.56
CA SER A 178 27.75 4.35 17.42
C SER A 178 27.58 4.74 18.90
N PRO A 179 26.55 4.22 19.59
CA PRO A 179 26.35 4.52 21.00
C PRO A 179 27.54 4.04 21.82
N PRO A 180 27.95 4.78 22.88
CA PRO A 180 29.05 4.36 23.72
C PRO A 180 28.72 3.07 24.48
N PRO A 181 29.71 2.24 24.85
CA PRO A 181 29.49 1.06 25.68
C PRO A 181 28.78 1.43 26.98
N GLY A 182 27.70 0.71 27.29
CA GLY A 182 26.85 1.00 28.46
C GLY A 182 25.74 2.03 28.21
N PHE A 183 25.60 2.53 26.98
CA PHE A 183 24.43 3.31 26.58
C PHE A 183 23.17 2.43 26.62
N ALA A 184 22.07 3.00 27.14
CA ALA A 184 20.79 2.34 27.18
C ALA A 184 19.65 3.35 27.04
N VAL A 185 18.45 2.84 26.82
CA VAL A 185 17.22 3.61 26.71
C VAL A 185 16.27 3.18 27.81
N ALA A 186 15.50 4.11 28.38
CA ALA A 186 14.46 3.81 29.36
C ALA A 186 13.21 4.64 29.08
N LEU A 187 12.08 4.23 29.64
CA LEU A 187 10.88 5.08 29.65
C LEU A 187 10.97 6.17 30.73
N PRO A 188 10.45 7.37 30.48
CA PRO A 188 10.39 8.43 31.50
C PRO A 188 9.64 8.03 32.77
N ASP A 189 8.62 7.18 32.64
CA ASP A 189 7.92 6.55 33.78
C ASP A 189 8.53 5.18 34.07
N ARG A 190 9.28 5.10 35.16
CA ARG A 190 9.99 3.87 35.53
C ARG A 190 9.03 2.71 35.87
N GLN A 191 7.91 2.98 36.54
CA GLN A 191 6.95 1.95 36.88
C GLN A 191 6.30 1.37 35.63
N ALA A 192 5.91 2.23 34.69
CA ALA A 192 5.41 1.81 33.39
C ALA A 192 6.47 1.02 32.61
N GLY A 193 7.74 1.40 32.73
CA GLY A 193 8.84 0.67 32.11
C GLY A 193 9.01 -0.75 32.62
N GLU A 194 8.98 -0.95 33.93
CA GLU A 194 9.08 -2.29 34.54
C GLU A 194 7.89 -3.19 34.17
N GLU A 195 6.68 -2.63 34.17
CA GLU A 195 5.48 -3.33 33.77
C GLU A 195 5.51 -3.69 32.29
N ALA A 196 5.86 -2.72 31.42
CA ALA A 196 6.00 -2.94 29.99
C ALA A 196 7.03 -4.02 29.65
N GLY A 197 8.19 -4.00 30.30
CA GLY A 197 9.23 -5.01 30.11
C GLY A 197 8.77 -6.42 30.45
N SER A 198 7.95 -6.58 31.49
CA SER A 198 7.40 -7.89 31.87
C SER A 198 6.37 -8.42 30.86
N LEU A 199 5.54 -7.54 30.30
CA LEU A 199 4.51 -7.89 29.30
C LEU A 199 5.08 -8.07 27.89
N LEU A 200 6.17 -7.37 27.60
CA LEU A 200 6.79 -7.41 26.29
C LEU A 200 7.30 -8.81 25.92
N ALA A 201 7.82 -9.55 26.90
CA ALA A 201 8.25 -10.93 26.68
C ALA A 201 7.11 -11.84 26.16
N PHE A 202 5.90 -11.63 26.64
CA PHE A 202 4.72 -12.33 26.13
C PHE A 202 4.38 -11.89 24.69
N LEU A 203 4.36 -10.59 24.43
CA LEU A 203 4.04 -10.06 23.11
C LEU A 203 5.07 -10.50 22.06
N GLU A 204 6.35 -10.32 22.34
CA GLU A 204 7.44 -10.68 21.41
C GLU A 204 7.59 -12.20 21.24
N GLY A 205 7.30 -12.97 22.28
CA GLY A 205 7.30 -14.43 22.22
C GLY A 205 6.09 -15.02 21.47
N THR A 206 5.03 -14.24 21.25
CA THR A 206 3.86 -14.70 20.48
C THR A 206 4.25 -14.88 19.01
N ARG A 207 3.84 -16.01 18.42
CA ARG A 207 4.11 -16.39 17.04
C ARG A 207 2.83 -16.41 16.21
N LEU A 208 2.87 -15.77 15.05
CA LEU A 208 1.83 -15.95 14.05
C LEU A 208 2.15 -17.19 13.22
N MET A 209 1.29 -18.19 13.34
CA MET A 209 1.27 -19.36 12.49
C MET A 209 0.17 -19.19 11.44
N ARG A 210 0.07 -20.11 10.49
CA ARG A 210 -0.89 -20.03 9.39
C ARG A 210 -2.31 -19.66 9.83
N ASP A 211 -2.82 -20.36 10.83
CA ASP A 211 -4.23 -20.30 11.24
C ASP A 211 -4.40 -19.83 12.69
N ARG A 212 -3.32 -19.50 13.41
CA ARG A 212 -3.37 -19.18 14.83
C ARG A 212 -2.24 -18.28 15.31
N LEU A 213 -2.48 -17.62 16.43
CA LEU A 213 -1.43 -17.10 17.29
C LEU A 213 -1.06 -18.16 18.33
N VAL A 214 0.23 -18.46 18.46
CA VAL A 214 0.77 -19.35 19.51
C VAL A 214 1.48 -18.48 20.55
N PHE A 215 1.08 -18.63 21.81
CA PHE A 215 1.61 -17.81 22.91
C PHE A 215 2.78 -18.49 23.59
N PRO A 216 3.77 -17.75 24.10
CA PRO A 216 4.91 -18.34 24.83
C PRO A 216 4.52 -18.88 26.22
N SER A 217 3.37 -18.45 26.73
CA SER A 217 2.77 -18.84 28.00
C SER A 217 1.26 -18.62 27.94
N LYS A 218 0.53 -18.98 28.97
CA LYS A 218 -0.89 -18.63 29.06
C LYS A 218 -1.07 -17.11 28.96
N ALA A 219 -2.02 -16.69 28.15
CA ALA A 219 -2.31 -15.27 27.95
C ALA A 219 -2.68 -14.58 29.27
N PRO A 220 -2.07 -13.44 29.59
CA PRO A 220 -2.35 -12.69 30.81
C PRO A 220 -3.82 -12.33 30.97
N ALA A 221 -4.25 -12.05 32.19
CA ALA A 221 -5.61 -11.62 32.51
C ALA A 221 -5.98 -10.37 31.68
N GLY A 222 -7.19 -10.37 31.13
CA GLY A 222 -7.68 -9.28 30.29
C GLY A 222 -7.06 -9.17 28.89
N SER A 223 -6.17 -10.08 28.51
CA SER A 223 -5.65 -10.13 27.13
C SER A 223 -6.77 -10.36 26.13
N ARG A 224 -6.68 -9.69 24.99
CA ARG A 224 -7.68 -9.77 23.92
C ARG A 224 -7.05 -9.60 22.55
N MET A 225 -7.75 -10.06 21.53
CA MET A 225 -7.35 -9.80 20.14
C MET A 225 -8.53 -9.28 19.32
N THR A 226 -8.22 -8.55 18.26
CA THR A 226 -9.19 -8.17 17.24
C THR A 226 -8.64 -8.49 15.88
N TYR A 227 -9.58 -8.67 14.94
CA TYR A 227 -9.30 -8.91 13.54
C TYR A 227 -9.81 -7.75 12.71
N ARG A 228 -9.13 -7.50 11.60
CA ARG A 228 -9.63 -6.65 10.52
C ARG A 228 -9.52 -7.38 9.21
N HIS A 229 -10.62 -7.41 8.50
CA HIS A 229 -10.75 -8.13 7.23
C HIS A 229 -10.04 -7.42 6.07
N SER A 230 -9.94 -6.12 6.15
CA SER A 230 -9.36 -5.28 5.13
C SER A 230 -8.37 -4.30 5.74
N ASP A 231 -7.64 -3.65 4.87
CA ASP A 231 -6.74 -2.59 5.27
C ASP A 231 -7.51 -1.47 5.98
N PRO A 232 -7.19 -1.19 7.25
CA PRO A 232 -7.86 -0.14 7.98
C PRO A 232 -7.61 1.26 7.39
N ASP A 233 -6.52 1.43 6.66
CA ASP A 233 -6.16 2.73 6.07
C ASP A 233 -7.01 3.04 4.83
N LEU A 234 -7.54 2.01 4.17
CA LEU A 234 -8.50 2.17 3.08
C LEU A 234 -9.95 2.25 3.56
N ALA A 235 -10.21 1.99 4.83
CA ALA A 235 -11.54 2.03 5.39
C ALA A 235 -12.04 3.47 5.47
N LYS A 236 -12.96 3.83 4.61
CA LYS A 236 -13.66 5.13 4.66
C LYS A 236 -14.70 5.17 5.78
N CYS A 237 -15.20 4.01 6.19
CA CYS A 237 -16.08 3.84 7.34
C CYS A 237 -15.37 3.00 8.39
N ARG A 238 -15.24 3.52 9.58
CA ARG A 238 -14.64 2.79 10.70
C ARG A 238 -15.63 1.75 11.23
N ILE A 239 -15.34 0.48 10.98
CA ILE A 239 -16.09 -0.62 11.56
C ILE A 239 -15.63 -0.78 13.00
N PRO A 240 -16.54 -0.84 13.98
CA PRO A 240 -16.16 -1.13 15.35
C PRO A 240 -15.39 -2.45 15.45
N ALA A 241 -14.23 -2.42 16.10
CA ALA A 241 -13.45 -3.61 16.31
C ALA A 241 -14.20 -4.59 17.22
N VAL A 242 -14.33 -5.84 16.77
CA VAL A 242 -14.86 -6.92 17.62
C VAL A 242 -13.68 -7.59 18.31
N TRP A 243 -13.66 -7.55 19.64
CA TRP A 243 -12.60 -8.10 20.45
C TRP A 243 -12.95 -9.48 20.96
N GLU A 244 -11.99 -10.40 20.88
CA GLU A 244 -12.07 -11.73 21.43
C GLU A 244 -11.17 -11.83 22.68
N ALA A 245 -11.71 -12.30 23.79
CA ALA A 245 -10.96 -12.50 25.03
C ALA A 245 -10.03 -13.72 24.93
N LEU A 246 -8.81 -13.58 25.44
CA LEU A 246 -7.74 -14.58 25.34
C LEU A 246 -7.25 -15.12 26.68
N GLU A 247 -7.67 -14.54 27.78
CA GLU A 247 -7.17 -14.88 29.12
C GLU A 247 -7.05 -16.39 29.36
N GLY A 248 -5.88 -16.83 29.81
CA GLY A 248 -5.59 -18.21 30.16
C GLY A 248 -5.39 -19.15 28.95
N ARG A 249 -5.55 -18.68 27.71
CA ARG A 249 -5.31 -19.51 26.52
C ARG A 249 -3.82 -19.63 26.23
N GLU A 250 -3.43 -20.70 25.59
CA GLU A 250 -2.06 -20.94 25.06
C GLU A 250 -1.96 -20.67 23.56
N GLU A 251 -3.10 -20.59 22.89
CA GLU A 251 -3.20 -20.25 21.47
C GLU A 251 -4.55 -19.56 21.16
N ALA A 252 -4.62 -18.91 20.02
CA ALA A 252 -5.86 -18.34 19.49
C ALA A 252 -5.98 -18.66 18.00
N VAL A 253 -7.04 -19.40 17.64
CA VAL A 253 -7.34 -19.74 16.24
C VAL A 253 -7.88 -18.50 15.53
N LEU A 254 -7.33 -18.21 14.34
CA LEU A 254 -7.71 -17.06 13.53
C LEU A 254 -8.86 -17.41 12.61
N LYS A 255 -9.77 -16.48 12.43
CA LYS A 255 -10.89 -16.64 11.50
C LYS A 255 -10.41 -16.60 10.05
N GLU A 256 -11.18 -17.24 9.19
CA GLU A 256 -10.99 -17.19 7.75
C GLU A 256 -11.09 -15.75 7.22
N GLY A 257 -10.25 -15.41 6.25
CA GLY A 257 -10.32 -14.11 5.57
C GLY A 257 -9.80 -12.89 6.35
N GLU A 258 -9.36 -13.05 7.58
CA GLU A 258 -8.88 -11.92 8.40
C GLU A 258 -7.38 -11.68 8.17
N ALA A 259 -7.05 -10.47 7.69
CA ALA A 259 -5.68 -10.11 7.31
C ALA A 259 -4.85 -9.54 8.47
N TYR A 260 -5.50 -8.85 9.40
CA TYR A 260 -4.85 -8.09 10.45
C TYR A 260 -5.29 -8.56 11.81
N VAL A 261 -4.34 -8.91 12.64
CA VAL A 261 -4.58 -9.30 14.03
C VAL A 261 -3.86 -8.33 14.95
N THR A 262 -4.60 -7.70 15.85
CA THR A 262 -4.02 -6.90 16.92
C THR A 262 -4.21 -7.64 18.23
N LEU A 263 -3.11 -8.00 18.88
CA LEU A 263 -3.06 -8.54 20.22
C LEU A 263 -2.88 -7.38 21.22
N GLU A 264 -3.75 -7.31 22.21
CA GLU A 264 -3.66 -6.35 23.31
C GLU A 264 -3.48 -7.09 24.63
N VAL A 265 -2.56 -6.57 25.44
CA VAL A 265 -2.36 -6.99 26.83
C VAL A 265 -2.53 -5.77 27.73
N PRO A 266 -3.44 -5.80 28.71
CA PRO A 266 -3.67 -4.68 29.58
C PRO A 266 -2.49 -4.42 30.52
N ALA A 267 -2.21 -3.14 30.74
CA ALA A 267 -1.27 -2.62 31.71
C ALA A 267 -1.92 -1.51 32.53
N SER A 268 -1.30 -1.12 33.63
CA SER A 268 -1.83 -0.05 34.51
C SER A 268 -1.97 1.31 33.79
N PHE A 269 -1.21 1.52 32.75
CA PHE A 269 -1.18 2.74 31.95
C PHE A 269 -1.98 2.66 30.64
N GLY A 270 -2.72 1.57 30.42
CA GLY A 270 -3.42 1.29 29.16
C GLY A 270 -3.08 -0.09 28.61
N ASN A 271 -3.13 -0.26 27.30
CA ASN A 271 -2.84 -1.56 26.67
C ASN A 271 -1.53 -1.51 25.90
N LEU A 272 -0.68 -2.50 26.11
CA LEU A 272 0.38 -2.82 25.18
C LEU A 272 -0.18 -3.59 24.00
N ARG A 273 0.31 -3.29 22.81
CA ARG A 273 -0.21 -3.84 21.56
C ARG A 273 0.90 -4.43 20.72
N ARG A 274 0.59 -5.53 20.06
CA ARG A 274 1.36 -6.05 18.94
C ARG A 274 0.44 -6.35 17.80
N ARG A 275 0.84 -5.92 16.59
CA ARG A 275 0.14 -6.22 15.36
C ARG A 275 0.81 -7.35 14.63
N PHE A 276 0.00 -8.21 14.03
CA PHE A 276 0.43 -9.25 13.13
C PHE A 276 -0.24 -9.04 11.80
N GLU A 277 0.50 -9.31 10.75
CA GLU A 277 0.01 -9.33 9.40
C GLU A 277 -0.07 -10.76 8.91
N ARG A 278 -1.27 -11.21 8.67
CA ARG A 278 -1.49 -12.52 8.14
C ARG A 278 -1.31 -12.46 6.63
N THR A 279 -0.25 -13.05 6.15
CA THR A 279 0.07 -13.15 4.72
C THR A 279 -0.56 -14.37 4.06
N GLU A 280 -1.15 -15.26 4.87
CA GLU A 280 -1.82 -16.46 4.42
C GLU A 280 -3.29 -16.38 4.73
N GLN A 281 -4.07 -16.13 3.70
CA GLN A 281 -5.49 -16.32 3.84
C GLN A 281 -5.85 -17.81 3.77
N ILE A 282 -6.74 -18.23 4.65
CA ILE A 282 -7.55 -19.41 4.40
C ILE A 282 -8.53 -19.00 3.31
N LEU A 283 -8.33 -19.51 2.13
CA LEU A 283 -9.13 -19.12 0.99
C LEU A 283 -10.47 -19.83 1.08
N PRO A 284 -11.57 -19.15 0.72
CA PRO A 284 -12.86 -19.78 0.61
C PRO A 284 -12.81 -20.94 -0.39
N GLU A 285 -13.70 -21.89 -0.21
CA GLU A 285 -13.86 -23.01 -1.14
C GLU A 285 -13.93 -22.51 -2.58
N VAL A 286 -13.17 -23.12 -3.46
CA VAL A 286 -13.20 -22.80 -4.89
C VAL A 286 -14.63 -22.93 -5.39
N ILE A 287 -15.12 -21.88 -6.06
CA ILE A 287 -16.44 -21.92 -6.70
C ILE A 287 -16.43 -23.07 -7.70
N ARG A 288 -17.41 -23.96 -7.57
CA ARG A 288 -17.53 -25.06 -8.52
C ARG A 288 -17.75 -24.51 -9.92
N PRO A 289 -17.12 -25.08 -10.94
CA PRO A 289 -17.34 -24.69 -12.31
C PRO A 289 -18.83 -24.71 -12.65
N VAL A 290 -19.31 -23.68 -13.29
CA VAL A 290 -20.67 -23.58 -13.82
C VAL A 290 -20.66 -23.82 -15.33
N PRO A 291 -21.77 -24.33 -15.91
CA PRO A 291 -21.77 -24.72 -17.31
C PRO A 291 -21.68 -23.59 -18.31
N SER A 292 -22.15 -22.38 -17.95
CA SER A 292 -22.16 -21.24 -18.84
C SER A 292 -21.58 -19.97 -18.21
N PHE A 293 -21.12 -19.07 -19.07
CA PHE A 293 -20.67 -17.74 -18.69
C PHE A 293 -21.79 -16.93 -17.99
N GLU A 294 -23.02 -17.00 -18.53
CA GLU A 294 -24.17 -16.27 -17.99
C GLU A 294 -24.56 -16.76 -16.60
N GLU A 295 -24.47 -18.07 -16.35
CA GLU A 295 -24.73 -18.63 -15.02
C GLU A 295 -23.68 -18.18 -14.02
N ASN A 296 -22.40 -18.17 -14.42
CA ASN A 296 -21.32 -17.66 -13.57
C ASN A 296 -21.51 -16.17 -13.24
N LEU A 297 -21.81 -15.34 -14.23
CA LEU A 297 -22.12 -13.93 -14.02
C LEU A 297 -23.28 -13.74 -13.04
N ARG A 298 -24.32 -14.52 -13.19
CA ARG A 298 -25.48 -14.45 -12.28
C ARG A 298 -25.08 -14.78 -10.83
N LEU A 299 -24.23 -15.78 -10.62
CA LEU A 299 -23.71 -16.13 -9.31
C LEU A 299 -22.85 -14.99 -8.73
N ILE A 300 -21.98 -14.39 -9.55
CA ILE A 300 -21.18 -13.23 -9.15
C ILE A 300 -22.10 -12.08 -8.72
N TYR A 301 -23.12 -11.76 -9.51
CA TYR A 301 -24.05 -10.68 -9.15
C TYR A 301 -24.85 -10.99 -7.89
N GLN A 302 -25.25 -12.25 -7.67
CA GLN A 302 -25.89 -12.66 -6.42
C GLN A 302 -24.98 -12.40 -5.22
N ARG A 303 -23.71 -12.74 -5.32
CA ARG A 303 -22.72 -12.49 -4.25
C ARG A 303 -22.54 -11.00 -4.01
N ILE A 304 -22.36 -10.20 -5.07
CA ILE A 304 -22.28 -8.74 -4.94
C ILE A 304 -23.54 -8.19 -4.29
N ALA A 305 -24.72 -8.65 -4.67
CA ALA A 305 -26.00 -8.20 -4.13
C ALA A 305 -26.17 -8.53 -2.64
N ASP A 306 -25.65 -9.66 -2.20
CA ASP A 306 -25.80 -10.18 -0.83
C ASP A 306 -24.73 -9.61 0.15
N VAL A 307 -23.75 -8.86 -0.35
CA VAL A 307 -22.71 -8.25 0.47
C VAL A 307 -23.29 -7.08 1.28
N GLU A 308 -23.11 -7.11 2.59
CA GLU A 308 -23.41 -5.98 3.46
C GLU A 308 -22.38 -4.86 3.26
N THR A 309 -22.78 -3.80 2.58
CA THR A 309 -21.89 -2.72 2.17
C THR A 309 -21.36 -1.86 3.31
N LEU A 310 -22.20 -1.65 4.33
CA LEU A 310 -21.82 -0.75 5.44
C LEU A 310 -20.74 -1.31 6.33
N SER A 311 -20.71 -2.62 6.50
CA SER A 311 -19.62 -3.25 7.23
C SER A 311 -18.28 -3.21 6.48
N ARG A 312 -18.24 -2.56 5.33
CA ARG A 312 -17.13 -2.59 4.38
C ARG A 312 -16.84 -1.25 3.76
N GLY A 313 -17.00 -0.21 4.50
CA GLY A 313 -16.76 1.15 4.05
C GLY A 313 -15.40 1.42 3.40
N GLU A 314 -14.52 0.45 3.49
CA GLU A 314 -13.22 0.45 2.85
C GLU A 314 -13.25 0.23 1.33
N LYS A 315 -14.36 -0.21 0.76
CA LYS A 315 -14.44 -0.52 -0.68
C LYS A 315 -15.01 0.64 -1.47
N PHE A 316 -14.17 1.29 -2.22
CA PHE A 316 -14.56 2.38 -3.12
C PHE A 316 -15.56 1.89 -4.17
N GLY A 317 -16.66 2.62 -4.37
CA GLY A 317 -17.71 2.29 -5.33
C GLY A 317 -18.56 1.08 -4.96
N PHE A 318 -18.28 0.41 -3.87
CA PHE A 318 -18.96 -0.81 -3.46
C PHE A 318 -20.46 -0.63 -3.25
N PRO A 319 -20.95 0.40 -2.53
CA PRO A 319 -22.38 0.59 -2.33
C PRO A 319 -23.14 0.66 -3.64
N ILE A 320 -22.62 1.39 -4.61
CA ILE A 320 -23.27 1.52 -5.92
C ILE A 320 -23.20 0.21 -6.72
N SER A 321 -22.11 -0.54 -6.63
CA SER A 321 -22.01 -1.86 -7.26
C SER A 321 -23.02 -2.84 -6.72
N ASN A 322 -23.24 -2.86 -5.40
CA ASN A 322 -24.28 -3.69 -4.80
C ASN A 322 -25.66 -3.30 -5.29
N MET A 323 -25.97 -1.99 -5.35
CA MET A 323 -27.24 -1.50 -5.86
C MET A 323 -27.45 -1.85 -7.34
N LEU A 324 -26.40 -1.70 -8.17
CA LEU A 324 -26.43 -2.11 -9.59
C LEU A 324 -26.72 -3.60 -9.74
N ALA A 325 -26.03 -4.45 -8.98
CA ALA A 325 -26.25 -5.90 -9.01
C ALA A 325 -27.67 -6.28 -8.53
N ARG A 326 -28.17 -5.66 -7.45
CA ARG A 326 -29.54 -5.89 -6.94
C ARG A 326 -30.61 -5.47 -7.96
N GLN A 327 -30.46 -4.31 -8.57
CA GLN A 327 -31.38 -3.84 -9.59
C GLN A 327 -31.38 -4.77 -10.80
N TYR A 328 -30.19 -5.19 -11.27
CA TYR A 328 -30.10 -6.17 -12.37
C TYR A 328 -30.78 -7.49 -12.08
N LEU A 329 -30.67 -7.98 -10.84
CA LEU A 329 -31.32 -9.21 -10.40
C LEU A 329 -32.83 -9.04 -10.08
N GLY A 330 -33.38 -7.83 -10.11
CA GLY A 330 -34.74 -7.53 -9.69
C GLY A 330 -34.96 -7.73 -8.18
N ARG A 331 -33.96 -7.54 -7.36
CA ARG A 331 -33.94 -7.75 -5.90
C ARG A 331 -33.54 -6.48 -5.16
N PRO A 332 -34.21 -5.32 -5.31
CA PRO A 332 -33.89 -4.11 -4.58
C PRO A 332 -33.94 -4.34 -3.06
N SER A 333 -33.05 -3.71 -2.33
CA SER A 333 -33.00 -3.79 -0.87
C SER A 333 -33.69 -2.57 -0.24
N PRO A 334 -34.38 -2.73 0.91
CA PRO A 334 -34.87 -1.60 1.71
C PRO A 334 -33.74 -0.65 2.17
N GLU A 335 -32.48 -1.13 2.19
CA GLU A 335 -31.30 -0.36 2.55
C GLU A 335 -30.78 0.54 1.40
N ASP A 336 -31.17 0.25 0.15
CA ASP A 336 -30.64 0.99 -1.01
C ASP A 336 -30.87 2.49 -0.93
N PRO A 337 -32.02 3.02 -0.47
CA PRO A 337 -32.20 4.47 -0.30
C PRO A 337 -31.24 5.09 0.71
N ARG A 338 -30.96 4.40 1.81
CA ARG A 338 -30.01 4.88 2.83
C ARG A 338 -28.58 4.85 2.29
N LEU A 339 -28.18 3.78 1.62
CA LEU A 339 -26.87 3.66 0.98
C LEU A 339 -26.66 4.75 -0.08
N MET A 340 -27.68 5.06 -0.86
CA MET A 340 -27.66 6.17 -1.82
C MET A 340 -27.44 7.51 -1.12
N GLN A 341 -28.10 7.77 0.01
CA GLN A 341 -27.94 9.01 0.77
C GLN A 341 -26.49 9.14 1.30
N GLU A 342 -25.97 8.10 1.92
CA GLU A 342 -24.60 8.07 2.43
C GLU A 342 -23.56 8.29 1.32
N MET A 343 -23.75 7.66 0.17
CA MET A 343 -22.89 7.84 -0.99
C MET A 343 -22.94 9.28 -1.51
N LEU A 344 -24.14 9.88 -1.58
CA LEU A 344 -24.29 11.29 -1.98
C LEU A 344 -23.58 12.24 -1.02
N GLU A 345 -23.63 11.97 0.29
CA GLU A 345 -22.88 12.76 1.28
C GLU A 345 -21.36 12.73 1.01
N LEU A 346 -20.82 11.55 0.71
CA LEU A 346 -19.40 11.41 0.37
C LEU A 346 -19.03 12.16 -0.93
N ILE A 347 -19.91 12.11 -1.93
CA ILE A 347 -19.72 12.87 -3.19
C ILE A 347 -19.79 14.38 -2.94
N GLU A 348 -20.78 14.85 -2.18
CA GLU A 348 -20.98 16.26 -1.84
C GLU A 348 -19.80 16.83 -1.04
N MET A 349 -19.26 16.02 -0.13
CA MET A 349 -18.05 16.35 0.64
C MET A 349 -16.76 16.26 -0.20
N ARG A 350 -16.83 15.67 -1.40
CA ARG A 350 -15.67 15.42 -2.26
C ARG A 350 -14.52 14.72 -1.52
N VAL A 351 -14.89 13.67 -0.81
CA VAL A 351 -13.88 12.85 -0.13
C VAL A 351 -12.95 12.20 -1.15
N ASP A 352 -11.78 11.79 -0.70
CA ASP A 352 -10.87 11.02 -1.56
C ASP A 352 -11.57 9.80 -2.16
N CYS A 353 -11.35 9.54 -3.44
CA CYS A 353 -12.01 8.49 -4.23
C CYS A 353 -13.52 8.66 -4.46
N SER A 354 -14.09 9.84 -4.25
CA SER A 354 -15.49 10.11 -4.59
C SER A 354 -15.79 10.09 -6.09
N ASP A 355 -14.77 10.17 -6.94
CA ASP A 355 -14.86 9.94 -8.39
C ASP A 355 -15.35 8.52 -8.73
N PHE A 356 -14.96 7.51 -7.94
CA PHE A 356 -15.46 6.14 -8.08
C PHE A 356 -16.96 6.08 -7.82
N LEU A 357 -17.40 6.79 -6.78
CA LEU A 357 -18.82 6.88 -6.45
C LEU A 357 -19.60 7.66 -7.52
N MET A 358 -19.05 8.78 -8.02
CA MET A 358 -19.63 9.58 -9.08
C MET A 358 -19.78 8.78 -10.38
N CYS A 359 -18.75 8.05 -10.76
CA CYS A 359 -18.77 7.17 -11.94
C CYS A 359 -19.89 6.12 -11.85
N GLY A 360 -20.04 5.51 -10.69
CA GLY A 360 -21.11 4.54 -10.41
C GLY A 360 -22.50 5.18 -10.34
N LEU A 361 -22.61 6.37 -9.74
CA LEU A 361 -23.86 7.12 -9.68
C LEU A 361 -24.41 7.45 -11.08
N ILE A 362 -23.53 7.94 -11.96
CA ILE A 362 -23.87 8.24 -13.35
C ILE A 362 -24.38 6.96 -14.03
N ARG A 363 -23.66 5.85 -13.87
CA ARG A 363 -24.08 4.56 -14.42
C ARG A 363 -25.46 4.15 -13.90
N TYR A 364 -25.69 4.27 -12.61
CA TYR A 364 -26.98 3.91 -11.99
C TYR A 364 -28.11 4.76 -12.57
N LEU A 365 -27.95 6.07 -12.64
CA LEU A 365 -28.98 7.00 -13.13
C LEU A 365 -29.28 6.88 -14.64
N LYS A 366 -28.29 6.43 -15.43
CA LYS A 366 -28.51 6.14 -16.85
C LYS A 366 -29.30 4.84 -17.08
N ASN A 367 -29.34 3.92 -16.10
CA ASN A 367 -30.01 2.62 -16.24
C ASN A 367 -31.28 2.49 -15.41
N TYR A 368 -31.36 3.20 -14.28
CA TYR A 368 -32.45 2.99 -13.32
C TYR A 368 -33.07 4.32 -12.88
N ARG A 369 -34.33 4.27 -12.53
CA ARG A 369 -35.05 5.43 -11.99
C ARG A 369 -34.96 5.44 -10.47
N VAL A 370 -34.92 6.64 -9.91
CA VAL A 370 -34.99 6.91 -8.47
C VAL A 370 -36.21 7.81 -8.20
N GLU A 371 -36.62 7.92 -6.93
CA GLU A 371 -37.68 8.85 -6.52
C GLU A 371 -37.25 10.30 -6.81
N GLU A 372 -38.26 11.17 -7.07
CA GLU A 372 -37.99 12.57 -7.49
C GLU A 372 -37.12 13.34 -6.50
N ALA A 373 -37.33 13.16 -5.19
CA ALA A 373 -36.52 13.83 -4.18
C ALA A 373 -35.06 13.36 -4.20
N VAL A 374 -34.83 12.07 -4.44
CA VAL A 374 -33.49 11.48 -4.58
C VAL A 374 -32.86 11.94 -5.89
N TRP A 375 -33.63 11.98 -6.96
CA TRP A 375 -33.17 12.47 -8.27
C TRP A 375 -32.65 13.92 -8.18
N GLU A 376 -33.42 14.83 -7.56
CA GLU A 376 -32.97 16.23 -7.44
C GLU A 376 -31.69 16.33 -6.61
N ARG A 377 -31.56 15.56 -5.54
CA ARG A 377 -30.29 15.52 -4.78
C ARG A 377 -29.12 14.96 -5.61
N CYS A 378 -29.33 13.88 -6.35
CA CYS A 378 -28.33 13.35 -7.29
C CYS A 378 -27.93 14.39 -8.32
N ARG A 379 -28.92 15.09 -8.89
CA ARG A 379 -28.68 16.19 -9.83
C ARG A 379 -27.84 17.28 -9.22
N GLN A 380 -28.15 17.75 -8.01
CA GLN A 380 -27.35 18.77 -7.32
C GLN A 380 -25.93 18.29 -7.02
N ALA A 381 -25.76 17.05 -6.59
CA ALA A 381 -24.44 16.46 -6.36
C ALA A 381 -23.60 16.44 -7.65
N ILE A 382 -24.19 16.04 -8.78
CA ILE A 382 -23.53 16.01 -10.09
C ILE A 382 -23.17 17.42 -10.55
N LEU A 383 -24.09 18.39 -10.47
CA LEU A 383 -23.85 19.74 -10.92
C LEU A 383 -22.76 20.47 -10.09
N ASN A 384 -22.65 20.17 -8.80
CA ASN A 384 -21.69 20.80 -7.89
C ASN A 384 -20.40 20.02 -7.67
N TYR A 385 -20.18 18.94 -8.44
CA TYR A 385 -18.97 18.16 -8.30
C TYR A 385 -17.77 18.85 -8.97
N ARG A 386 -16.57 18.59 -8.46
CA ARG A 386 -15.31 19.05 -9.01
C ARG A 386 -14.72 17.97 -9.91
N TYR A 387 -14.83 18.15 -11.22
CA TYR A 387 -14.47 17.14 -12.22
C TYR A 387 -13.00 17.12 -12.62
N TRP A 388 -12.23 18.15 -12.25
CA TRP A 388 -10.80 18.16 -12.50
C TRP A 388 -10.08 19.12 -11.56
N MET A 389 -8.77 18.94 -11.48
CA MET A 389 -7.91 19.63 -10.55
C MET A 389 -7.88 21.17 -10.70
N ASP A 390 -8.08 21.68 -11.91
CA ASP A 390 -8.10 23.13 -12.22
C ASP A 390 -9.46 23.80 -12.03
N MET A 391 -10.49 23.04 -11.62
CA MET A 391 -11.81 23.58 -11.32
C MET A 391 -11.90 24.08 -9.89
N ASP A 392 -12.89 24.97 -9.61
CA ASP A 392 -13.05 25.57 -8.30
C ASP A 392 -13.29 24.56 -7.18
N GLY A 393 -12.48 24.66 -6.15
CA GLY A 393 -12.58 23.84 -4.96
C GLY A 393 -11.23 23.51 -4.35
N PHE A 394 -11.28 23.16 -3.09
CA PHE A 394 -10.14 22.74 -2.32
C PHE A 394 -10.54 21.50 -1.50
N ASP A 395 -9.95 20.37 -1.84
CA ASP A 395 -10.28 19.05 -1.28
C ASP A 395 -9.10 18.09 -1.38
N GLY A 396 -9.26 16.90 -0.81
CA GLY A 396 -8.24 15.86 -0.80
C GLY A 396 -8.37 14.82 -1.93
N MET A 397 -9.14 15.11 -2.99
CA MET A 397 -9.33 14.14 -4.08
C MET A 397 -8.03 13.90 -4.84
N CYS A 398 -7.84 12.65 -5.27
CA CYS A 398 -6.74 12.25 -6.14
C CYS A 398 -7.17 12.35 -7.60
N PHE A 399 -6.56 13.23 -8.37
CA PHE A 399 -6.90 13.42 -9.79
C PHE A 399 -5.95 12.72 -10.75
N TRP A 400 -4.73 12.48 -10.33
CA TRP A 400 -3.57 12.27 -11.21
C TRP A 400 -3.15 10.81 -11.41
N SER A 401 -3.73 9.84 -10.77
CA SER A 401 -3.46 8.45 -11.13
C SER A 401 -4.20 8.09 -12.41
N GLU A 402 -3.73 7.08 -13.13
CA GLU A 402 -4.27 6.68 -14.42
C GLU A 402 -5.77 6.34 -14.33
N ASN A 403 -6.17 5.55 -13.33
CA ASN A 403 -7.56 5.18 -13.10
C ASN A 403 -8.43 6.38 -12.67
N HIS A 404 -7.96 7.22 -11.76
CA HIS A 404 -8.68 8.41 -11.31
C HIS A 404 -8.88 9.40 -12.46
N ALA A 405 -7.84 9.65 -13.27
CA ALA A 405 -7.95 10.54 -14.42
C ALA A 405 -9.06 10.08 -15.36
N LEU A 406 -9.10 8.80 -15.73
CA LEU A 406 -10.16 8.25 -16.56
C LEU A 406 -11.54 8.37 -15.92
N MET A 407 -11.67 8.08 -14.62
CA MET A 407 -12.93 8.23 -13.87
C MET A 407 -13.45 9.67 -13.92
N PHE A 408 -12.59 10.65 -13.66
CA PHE A 408 -12.97 12.08 -13.72
C PHE A 408 -13.35 12.52 -15.12
N TYR A 409 -12.57 12.16 -16.13
CA TYR A 409 -12.83 12.53 -17.52
C TYR A 409 -14.13 11.94 -18.06
N ALA A 410 -14.34 10.64 -17.80
CA ALA A 410 -15.58 9.95 -18.16
C ALA A 410 -16.79 10.54 -17.41
N SER A 411 -16.64 10.80 -16.11
CA SER A 411 -17.71 11.43 -15.32
C SER A 411 -18.03 12.84 -15.80
N ALA A 412 -17.04 13.65 -16.15
CA ALA A 412 -17.27 14.99 -16.73
C ALA A 412 -18.02 14.90 -18.06
N MET A 413 -17.59 14.02 -18.96
CA MET A 413 -18.22 13.81 -20.27
C MET A 413 -19.69 13.39 -20.11
N HIS A 414 -19.95 12.40 -19.26
CA HIS A 414 -21.30 11.85 -19.09
C HIS A 414 -22.22 12.76 -18.28
N ALA A 415 -21.70 13.49 -17.28
CA ALA A 415 -22.48 14.48 -16.53
C ALA A 415 -22.91 15.65 -17.43
N GLY A 416 -22.00 16.10 -18.29
CA GLY A 416 -22.30 17.14 -19.27
C GLY A 416 -23.36 16.71 -20.30
N ASP A 417 -23.31 15.43 -20.73
CA ASP A 417 -24.33 14.84 -21.58
C ASP A 417 -25.70 14.71 -20.89
N MET A 418 -25.72 14.35 -19.61
CA MET A 418 -26.97 14.25 -18.82
C MET A 418 -27.66 15.59 -18.63
N PHE A 419 -26.89 16.70 -18.52
CA PHE A 419 -27.41 18.02 -18.21
C PHE A 419 -26.81 19.09 -19.13
N PRO A 420 -27.02 19.01 -20.46
CA PRO A 420 -26.29 19.80 -21.45
C PRO A 420 -26.44 21.32 -21.29
N ASP A 421 -27.61 21.77 -20.86
CA ASP A 421 -27.93 23.20 -20.73
C ASP A 421 -27.80 23.72 -19.27
N ALA A 422 -27.45 22.82 -18.33
CA ALA A 422 -27.27 23.21 -16.93
C ALA A 422 -25.89 23.89 -16.74
N TRP A 423 -25.81 24.77 -15.74
CA TRP A 423 -24.56 25.36 -15.29
C TRP A 423 -23.90 24.47 -14.23
N PHE A 424 -22.61 24.21 -14.40
CA PHE A 424 -21.75 23.50 -13.46
C PHE A 424 -20.86 24.50 -12.73
N PRO A 425 -21.23 24.94 -11.53
CA PRO A 425 -20.61 26.10 -10.88
C PRO A 425 -19.10 25.96 -10.67
N ARG A 426 -18.64 24.76 -10.27
CA ARG A 426 -17.21 24.54 -10.00
C ARG A 426 -16.37 24.44 -11.26
N ALA A 427 -16.95 23.92 -12.32
CA ALA A 427 -16.28 23.89 -13.62
C ALA A 427 -16.28 25.25 -14.32
N GLY A 428 -17.24 26.15 -13.93
CA GLY A 428 -17.45 27.41 -14.64
C GLY A 428 -17.91 27.19 -16.07
N MET A 429 -18.66 26.12 -16.33
CA MET A 429 -19.04 25.64 -17.68
C MET A 429 -20.51 25.26 -17.73
N THR A 430 -21.08 25.36 -18.92
CA THR A 430 -22.34 24.67 -19.23
C THR A 430 -22.10 23.17 -19.40
N GLY A 431 -23.16 22.35 -19.32
CA GLY A 431 -23.00 20.90 -19.53
C GLY A 431 -22.41 20.55 -20.90
N LYS A 432 -22.77 21.29 -21.97
CA LYS A 432 -22.15 21.09 -23.30
C LYS A 432 -20.64 21.33 -23.31
N GLU A 433 -20.20 22.35 -22.59
CA GLU A 433 -18.77 22.67 -22.47
C GLU A 433 -18.05 21.63 -21.60
N LEU A 434 -18.68 21.18 -20.51
CA LEU A 434 -18.15 20.11 -19.66
C LEU A 434 -18.05 18.77 -20.40
N HIS A 435 -19.07 18.44 -21.20
CA HIS A 435 -19.02 17.26 -22.06
C HIS A 435 -17.84 17.34 -23.04
N ALA A 436 -17.69 18.48 -23.72
CA ALA A 436 -16.59 18.69 -24.67
C ALA A 436 -15.21 18.62 -23.98
N PHE A 437 -15.09 19.15 -22.77
CA PHE A 437 -13.89 19.02 -21.95
C PHE A 437 -13.60 17.54 -21.63
N GLY A 438 -14.56 16.83 -21.05
CA GLY A 438 -14.41 15.42 -20.69
C GLY A 438 -14.09 14.54 -21.90
N ARG A 439 -14.80 14.74 -23.03
CA ARG A 439 -14.56 14.03 -24.29
C ARG A 439 -13.13 14.21 -24.80
N ARG A 440 -12.65 15.43 -24.82
CA ARG A 440 -11.26 15.72 -25.22
C ARG A 440 -10.27 14.98 -24.32
N LYS A 441 -10.50 15.03 -23.00
CA LYS A 441 -9.63 14.38 -22.03
C LYS A 441 -9.67 12.85 -22.11
N VAL A 442 -10.81 12.26 -22.36
CA VAL A 442 -10.93 10.81 -22.64
C VAL A 442 -10.14 10.44 -23.91
N LEU A 443 -10.22 11.24 -24.96
CA LEU A 443 -9.46 10.99 -26.20
C LEU A 443 -7.94 11.11 -25.97
N GLU A 444 -7.49 12.14 -25.25
CA GLU A 444 -6.07 12.30 -24.86
C GLU A 444 -5.57 11.08 -24.07
N TRP A 445 -6.38 10.59 -23.12
CA TRP A 445 -6.05 9.40 -22.33
C TRP A 445 -6.01 8.13 -23.20
N LEU A 446 -6.97 7.98 -24.14
CA LEU A 446 -6.99 6.85 -25.08
C LEU A 446 -5.79 6.85 -26.02
N ASP A 447 -5.47 8.00 -26.64
CA ASP A 447 -4.31 8.13 -27.52
C ASP A 447 -3.05 7.66 -26.81
N ASP A 448 -2.93 8.02 -25.54
CA ASP A 448 -1.80 7.68 -24.71
C ASP A 448 -1.72 6.19 -24.40
N VAL A 449 -2.82 5.59 -23.94
CA VAL A 449 -2.86 4.15 -23.57
C VAL A 449 -2.76 3.26 -24.83
N GLU A 450 -3.32 3.67 -25.96
CA GLU A 450 -3.17 2.95 -27.22
C GLU A 450 -1.72 2.90 -27.67
N GLU A 451 -0.99 4.00 -27.54
CA GLU A 451 0.41 4.12 -27.94
C GLU A 451 1.34 3.42 -26.94
N ASN A 452 1.17 3.68 -25.66
CA ASN A 452 2.15 3.35 -24.63
C ASN A 452 1.71 2.21 -23.68
N GLY A 453 0.44 1.86 -23.63
CA GLY A 453 -0.12 0.90 -22.67
C GLY A 453 -0.43 1.55 -21.33
N PHE A 454 -0.75 0.69 -20.35
CA PHE A 454 -1.15 1.12 -19.01
C PHE A 454 0.06 1.41 -18.13
N GLU A 455 0.00 2.51 -17.37
CA GLU A 455 1.02 2.87 -16.39
C GLU A 455 0.82 2.15 -15.06
N GLU A 456 -0.43 1.97 -14.64
CA GLU A 456 -0.75 1.14 -13.49
C GLU A 456 -0.81 -0.34 -13.89
N PHE A 457 0.11 -0.75 -14.77
CA PHE A 457 0.15 -2.06 -15.41
C PHE A 457 0.02 -3.19 -14.41
N LEU A 458 -0.81 -4.16 -14.76
CA LEU A 458 -0.99 -5.43 -14.06
C LEU A 458 -1.32 -5.29 -12.56
N SER A 459 -1.70 -4.10 -12.12
CA SER A 459 -2.16 -3.89 -10.76
C SER A 459 -3.42 -4.70 -10.49
N THR A 460 -3.34 -5.69 -9.62
CA THR A 460 -4.50 -6.51 -9.26
C THR A 460 -5.60 -5.72 -8.56
N VAL A 461 -5.24 -4.57 -7.97
CA VAL A 461 -6.21 -3.64 -7.34
C VAL A 461 -6.85 -2.73 -8.38
N TYR A 462 -6.04 -2.14 -9.30
CA TYR A 462 -6.54 -1.07 -10.16
C TYR A 462 -7.00 -1.50 -11.54
N MET A 463 -6.57 -2.63 -12.07
CA MET A 463 -7.06 -3.08 -13.36
C MET A 463 -8.58 -3.32 -13.38
N CYS A 464 -9.17 -3.79 -12.28
CA CYS A 464 -10.63 -3.92 -12.18
C CYS A 464 -11.34 -2.56 -12.01
N VAL A 465 -10.70 -1.57 -11.40
CA VAL A 465 -11.21 -0.18 -11.30
C VAL A 465 -11.19 0.48 -12.67
N THR A 466 -10.05 0.37 -13.38
CA THR A 466 -9.90 0.87 -14.75
C THR A 466 -10.90 0.21 -15.69
N PHE A 467 -11.11 -1.11 -15.57
CA PHE A 467 -12.16 -1.83 -16.30
C PHE A 467 -13.55 -1.21 -16.09
N ALA A 468 -13.93 -0.90 -14.84
CA ALA A 468 -15.21 -0.28 -14.55
C ALA A 468 -15.36 1.12 -15.21
N ALA A 469 -14.29 1.90 -15.23
CA ALA A 469 -14.28 3.19 -15.92
C ALA A 469 -14.40 3.03 -17.45
N LEU A 470 -13.63 2.10 -18.02
CA LEU A 470 -13.64 1.81 -19.45
C LEU A 470 -15.04 1.41 -19.93
N ILE A 471 -15.72 0.50 -19.24
CA ILE A 471 -17.06 0.07 -19.66
C ILE A 471 -18.10 1.19 -19.55
N ASN A 472 -17.94 2.18 -18.67
CA ASN A 472 -18.78 3.38 -18.69
C ASN A 472 -18.60 4.17 -19.99
N VAL A 473 -17.34 4.31 -20.43
CA VAL A 473 -17.04 5.01 -21.70
C VAL A 473 -17.55 4.17 -22.88
N VAL A 474 -17.39 2.85 -22.87
CA VAL A 474 -17.95 1.96 -23.91
C VAL A 474 -19.46 2.16 -24.08
N ASP A 475 -20.18 2.18 -22.96
CA ASP A 475 -21.65 2.16 -22.99
C ASP A 475 -22.29 3.52 -23.27
N TYR A 476 -21.60 4.63 -22.98
CA TYR A 476 -22.23 5.96 -22.98
C TYR A 476 -21.53 6.98 -23.85
N SER A 477 -20.62 6.55 -24.72
CA SER A 477 -19.91 7.43 -25.67
C SER A 477 -20.36 7.19 -27.10
N GLU A 478 -19.94 8.08 -28.00
CA GLU A 478 -20.18 7.94 -29.43
C GLU A 478 -19.52 6.65 -29.98
N PRO A 479 -20.04 6.06 -31.07
CA PRO A 479 -19.61 4.74 -31.56
C PRO A 479 -18.12 4.64 -31.93
N ASP A 480 -17.48 5.72 -32.32
CA ASP A 480 -16.04 5.75 -32.63
C ASP A 480 -15.20 5.66 -31.35
N ILE A 481 -15.53 6.40 -30.32
CA ILE A 481 -14.89 6.32 -29.00
C ILE A 481 -15.16 4.95 -28.37
N SER A 482 -16.41 4.51 -28.37
CA SER A 482 -16.81 3.20 -27.82
C SER A 482 -16.00 2.05 -28.42
N ARG A 483 -15.75 2.05 -29.73
CA ARG A 483 -14.92 1.01 -30.39
C ARG A 483 -13.47 1.05 -29.95
N ARG A 484 -12.86 2.25 -29.83
CA ARG A 484 -11.48 2.40 -29.37
C ARG A 484 -11.34 1.91 -27.91
N VAL A 485 -12.25 2.34 -27.05
CA VAL A 485 -12.25 1.94 -25.65
C VAL A 485 -12.47 0.44 -25.49
N SER A 486 -13.33 -0.18 -26.31
CA SER A 486 -13.50 -1.63 -26.33
C SER A 486 -12.17 -2.34 -26.63
N ALA A 487 -11.41 -1.88 -27.64
CA ALA A 487 -10.11 -2.45 -27.96
C ALA A 487 -9.08 -2.28 -26.81
N VAL A 488 -9.10 -1.14 -26.12
CA VAL A 488 -8.27 -0.93 -24.93
C VAL A 488 -8.70 -1.84 -23.78
N THR A 489 -10.00 -2.07 -23.61
CA THR A 489 -10.54 -3.01 -22.61
C THR A 489 -10.15 -4.45 -22.93
N ASP A 490 -10.18 -4.84 -24.21
CA ASP A 490 -9.69 -6.15 -24.66
C ASP A 490 -8.22 -6.34 -24.31
N ARG A 491 -7.39 -5.32 -24.59
CA ARG A 491 -5.96 -5.34 -24.25
C ARG A 491 -5.72 -5.49 -22.74
N LEU A 492 -6.52 -4.83 -21.89
CA LEU A 492 -6.45 -4.98 -20.44
C LEU A 492 -6.71 -6.43 -20.03
N LEU A 493 -7.79 -7.04 -20.53
CA LEU A 493 -8.14 -8.43 -20.23
C LEU A 493 -7.12 -9.42 -20.77
N GLU A 494 -6.58 -9.17 -21.99
CA GLU A 494 -5.53 -10.00 -22.58
C GLU A 494 -4.24 -9.97 -21.75
N MET A 495 -3.84 -8.80 -21.23
CA MET A 495 -2.66 -8.70 -20.35
C MET A 495 -2.86 -9.50 -19.06
N LEU A 496 -4.01 -9.37 -18.42
CA LEU A 496 -4.33 -10.13 -17.21
C LEU A 496 -4.36 -11.64 -17.48
N ALA A 497 -4.98 -12.06 -18.59
CA ALA A 497 -5.02 -13.46 -19.01
C ALA A 497 -3.62 -14.02 -19.28
N LEU A 498 -2.75 -13.24 -19.92
CA LEU A 498 -1.37 -13.60 -20.21
C LEU A 498 -0.59 -13.93 -18.93
N HIS A 499 -0.79 -13.14 -17.88
CA HIS A 499 -0.16 -13.29 -16.58
C HIS A 499 -0.90 -14.21 -15.61
N THR A 500 -2.05 -14.73 -15.97
CA THR A 500 -2.73 -15.74 -15.18
C THR A 500 -1.94 -17.06 -15.24
N PHE A 501 -1.50 -17.52 -14.08
CA PHE A 501 -0.73 -18.75 -13.93
C PHE A 501 -1.38 -19.66 -12.89
N LYS A 502 -1.85 -20.83 -13.33
CA LYS A 502 -2.64 -21.76 -12.51
C LYS A 502 -3.81 -21.05 -11.86
N ASN A 503 -3.74 -20.72 -10.57
CA ASN A 503 -4.82 -20.17 -9.76
C ASN A 503 -4.61 -18.69 -9.34
N GLY A 504 -3.73 -17.95 -10.00
CA GLY A 504 -3.48 -16.54 -9.66
C GLY A 504 -2.89 -15.73 -10.80
N ILE A 505 -2.95 -14.40 -10.70
CA ILE A 505 -2.24 -13.47 -11.57
C ILE A 505 -0.85 -13.27 -11.01
N VAL A 506 0.17 -13.75 -11.72
CA VAL A 506 1.58 -13.59 -11.36
C VAL A 506 2.20 -12.57 -12.29
N ALA A 507 2.45 -11.37 -11.76
CA ALA A 507 2.89 -10.25 -12.58
C ALA A 507 3.70 -9.23 -11.77
N PRO A 508 4.70 -8.57 -12.36
CA PRO A 508 5.18 -7.32 -11.81
C PRO A 508 4.07 -6.28 -11.90
N MET A 509 4.06 -5.32 -10.99
CA MET A 509 2.94 -4.39 -10.89
C MET A 509 3.43 -2.94 -10.82
N GLY A 510 2.85 -2.10 -11.67
CA GLY A 510 3.09 -0.66 -11.64
C GLY A 510 2.52 0.01 -10.41
N ARG A 511 1.51 -0.61 -9.81
CA ARG A 511 0.94 -0.16 -8.55
C ARG A 511 0.46 -1.33 -7.71
N VAL A 512 0.96 -1.42 -6.49
CA VAL A 512 0.68 -2.53 -5.60
C VAL A 512 0.23 -2.03 -4.24
N TYR A 513 -0.61 -2.82 -3.60
CA TYR A 513 -1.01 -2.68 -2.22
C TYR A 513 -0.74 -3.98 -1.45
N ARG A 514 -0.96 -3.92 -0.17
CA ARG A 514 -0.78 -5.05 0.74
C ARG A 514 -1.48 -6.35 0.31
N GLY A 515 -2.60 -6.26 -0.40
CA GLY A 515 -3.28 -7.42 -0.95
C GLY A 515 -2.44 -8.31 -1.86
N VAL A 516 -1.31 -7.83 -2.32
CA VAL A 516 -0.36 -8.61 -3.14
C VAL A 516 0.30 -9.76 -2.37
N LEU A 517 0.34 -9.68 -1.06
CA LEU A 517 0.86 -10.74 -0.20
C LEU A 517 -0.05 -11.96 -0.11
N TYR A 518 -1.30 -11.77 -0.41
CA TYR A 518 -2.21 -12.87 -0.60
C TYR A 518 -1.94 -13.52 -1.95
N PRO A 519 -2.30 -14.81 -2.10
CA PRO A 519 -2.09 -15.48 -3.36
C PRO A 519 -2.80 -14.70 -4.45
N PHE A 520 -2.15 -13.88 -5.17
CA PHE A 520 -2.50 -13.06 -6.35
C PHE A 520 -3.97 -13.14 -6.81
N ARG A 521 -4.93 -13.24 -5.89
CA ARG A 521 -6.35 -13.50 -6.13
C ARG A 521 -7.25 -12.30 -5.93
N GLN A 522 -6.67 -11.17 -5.55
CA GLN A 522 -7.46 -9.97 -5.28
C GLN A 522 -7.83 -9.22 -6.56
N GLY A 523 -8.89 -8.46 -6.47
CA GLY A 523 -9.30 -7.49 -7.48
C GLY A 523 -9.44 -8.09 -8.88
N ALA A 524 -8.42 -7.97 -9.68
CA ALA A 524 -8.41 -8.40 -11.07
C ALA A 524 -8.67 -9.91 -11.28
N MET A 525 -8.45 -10.76 -10.27
CA MET A 525 -8.82 -12.16 -10.39
C MET A 525 -10.32 -12.37 -10.52
N ALA A 526 -11.16 -11.45 -10.03
CA ALA A 526 -12.60 -11.52 -10.28
C ALA A 526 -12.93 -11.40 -11.77
N LEU A 527 -12.18 -10.60 -12.53
CA LEU A 527 -12.31 -10.54 -13.99
C LEU A 527 -11.92 -11.87 -14.65
N MET A 528 -10.85 -12.50 -14.16
CA MET A 528 -10.41 -13.80 -14.68
C MET A 528 -11.38 -14.93 -14.32
N ASN A 529 -11.92 -14.95 -13.10
CA ASN A 529 -12.97 -15.89 -12.69
C ASN A 529 -14.27 -15.69 -13.50
N MET A 530 -14.61 -14.46 -13.85
CA MET A 530 -15.75 -14.18 -14.72
C MET A 530 -15.60 -14.92 -16.06
N ILE A 531 -14.38 -14.99 -16.59
CA ILE A 531 -14.05 -15.62 -17.88
C ILE A 531 -13.88 -17.14 -17.73
N ASP A 532 -13.13 -17.59 -16.74
CA ASP A 532 -12.93 -18.99 -16.40
C ASP A 532 -13.39 -19.27 -14.96
N PRO A 533 -14.60 -19.83 -14.77
CA PRO A 533 -15.16 -20.08 -13.44
C PRO A 533 -14.38 -21.06 -12.58
N SER A 534 -13.42 -21.78 -13.14
CA SER A 534 -12.54 -22.68 -12.40
C SER A 534 -11.48 -21.96 -11.57
N LEU A 535 -11.25 -20.67 -11.86
CA LEU A 535 -10.26 -19.86 -11.15
C LEU A 535 -10.83 -19.33 -9.82
N PRO A 536 -10.06 -19.36 -8.75
CA PRO A 536 -10.45 -18.74 -7.49
C PRO A 536 -10.32 -17.22 -7.55
N TYR A 537 -11.07 -16.54 -6.71
CA TYR A 537 -10.87 -15.11 -6.40
C TYR A 537 -11.31 -14.83 -4.97
N ASP A 538 -10.87 -13.72 -4.42
CA ASP A 538 -11.13 -13.37 -3.04
C ASP A 538 -11.91 -12.04 -2.92
N PHE A 539 -11.39 -10.96 -3.49
CA PHE A 539 -12.02 -9.64 -3.46
C PHE A 539 -12.07 -9.01 -4.85
N GLY A 540 -12.84 -7.94 -5.00
CA GLY A 540 -12.89 -7.13 -6.22
C GLY A 540 -14.12 -7.35 -7.06
N GLU A 541 -14.95 -8.37 -6.77
CA GLU A 541 -16.20 -8.61 -7.49
C GLU A 541 -17.15 -7.41 -7.43
N GLY A 542 -17.00 -6.52 -6.46
CA GLY A 542 -17.73 -5.26 -6.36
C GLY A 542 -17.69 -4.41 -7.62
N TRP A 543 -16.58 -4.39 -8.32
CA TRP A 543 -16.42 -3.67 -9.58
C TRP A 543 -17.17 -4.32 -10.74
N LEU A 544 -17.42 -5.62 -10.70
CA LEU A 544 -18.22 -6.34 -11.69
C LEU A 544 -19.71 -5.97 -11.65
N GLY A 545 -20.19 -5.33 -10.61
CA GLY A 545 -21.53 -4.74 -10.58
C GLY A 545 -21.76 -3.72 -11.71
N PHE A 546 -20.71 -3.02 -12.14
CA PHE A 546 -20.76 -2.12 -13.29
C PHE A 546 -21.01 -2.88 -14.60
N PHE A 547 -20.47 -4.08 -14.72
CA PHE A 547 -20.65 -4.93 -15.91
C PHE A 547 -22.08 -5.44 -16.07
N ALA A 548 -22.88 -5.48 -15.00
CA ALA A 548 -24.26 -5.97 -15.03
C ALA A 548 -25.15 -5.26 -16.06
N THR A 549 -24.85 -4.00 -16.39
CA THR A 549 -25.61 -3.20 -17.36
C THR A 549 -24.79 -2.83 -18.60
N SER A 550 -23.64 -3.48 -18.81
CA SER A 550 -22.73 -3.14 -19.93
C SER A 550 -23.09 -3.87 -21.21
N SER A 551 -22.92 -3.18 -22.30
CA SER A 551 -23.00 -3.73 -23.68
C SER A 551 -21.66 -4.31 -24.16
N TYR A 552 -20.57 -4.12 -23.40
CA TYR A 552 -19.25 -4.64 -23.74
C TYR A 552 -19.27 -6.16 -23.86
N ARG A 553 -18.55 -6.67 -24.84
CA ARG A 553 -18.41 -8.12 -25.09
C ARG A 553 -16.96 -8.54 -24.83
N ILE A 554 -16.80 -9.53 -23.96
CA ILE A 554 -15.50 -10.10 -23.64
C ILE A 554 -14.95 -10.83 -24.87
N PRO A 555 -13.66 -10.60 -25.24
CA PRO A 555 -13.06 -11.28 -26.38
C PRO A 555 -12.92 -12.79 -26.14
N GLU A 556 -13.01 -13.55 -27.23
CA GLU A 556 -12.81 -14.99 -27.24
C GLU A 556 -11.30 -15.34 -27.06
N GLY A 557 -11.00 -16.56 -26.61
CA GLY A 557 -9.63 -17.08 -26.55
C GLY A 557 -8.85 -16.70 -25.29
N LEU A 558 -9.45 -15.98 -24.33
CA LEU A 558 -8.74 -15.58 -23.11
C LEU A 558 -8.43 -16.78 -22.21
N THR A 559 -9.32 -17.77 -22.14
CA THR A 559 -9.07 -19.00 -21.36
C THR A 559 -7.88 -19.78 -21.88
N GLU A 560 -7.72 -19.88 -23.19
CA GLU A 560 -6.57 -20.49 -23.84
C GLU A 560 -5.29 -19.72 -23.52
N ARG A 561 -5.35 -18.39 -23.55
CA ARG A 561 -4.22 -17.52 -23.20
C ARG A 561 -3.81 -17.68 -21.74
N MET A 562 -4.75 -17.84 -20.83
CA MET A 562 -4.46 -18.13 -19.41
C MET A 562 -3.66 -19.43 -19.24
N LYS A 563 -3.95 -20.44 -20.04
CA LYS A 563 -3.34 -21.78 -19.95
C LYS A 563 -2.08 -21.93 -20.81
N ALA A 564 -1.81 -21.01 -21.71
CA ALA A 564 -0.67 -21.08 -22.61
C ALA A 564 0.68 -20.96 -21.87
N GLN A 565 1.67 -21.74 -22.30
CA GLN A 565 3.05 -21.48 -21.97
C GLN A 565 3.56 -20.32 -22.82
N VAL A 566 4.31 -19.41 -22.21
CA VAL A 566 4.71 -18.15 -22.85
C VAL A 566 6.13 -17.78 -22.43
N SER A 567 6.93 -17.40 -23.42
CA SER A 567 8.20 -16.70 -23.24
C SER A 567 8.11 -15.42 -24.07
N THR A 568 8.06 -14.27 -23.40
CA THR A 568 7.83 -13.01 -24.13
C THR A 568 8.40 -11.80 -23.39
N ARG A 569 8.63 -10.74 -24.17
CA ARG A 569 8.90 -9.39 -23.70
C ARG A 569 7.90 -8.44 -24.34
N TYR A 570 7.38 -7.51 -23.56
CA TYR A 570 6.50 -6.48 -24.09
C TYR A 570 6.58 -5.21 -23.25
N VAL A 571 6.11 -4.10 -23.81
CA VAL A 571 6.14 -2.80 -23.16
C VAL A 571 4.73 -2.39 -22.78
N THR A 572 4.57 -1.88 -21.56
CA THR A 572 3.35 -1.23 -21.08
C THR A 572 3.71 -0.09 -20.16
N GLY A 573 3.14 1.10 -20.40
CA GLY A 573 3.52 2.30 -19.69
C GLY A 573 5.03 2.52 -19.73
N ASN A 574 5.64 2.77 -18.60
CA ASN A 574 7.07 2.98 -18.46
C ASN A 574 7.87 1.68 -18.21
N ALA A 575 7.23 0.54 -18.34
CA ALA A 575 7.83 -0.76 -18.02
C ALA A 575 8.06 -1.62 -19.26
N GLU A 576 9.18 -2.32 -19.31
CA GLU A 576 9.41 -3.44 -20.18
C GLU A 576 9.31 -4.74 -19.40
N ILE A 577 8.27 -5.52 -19.65
CA ILE A 577 7.96 -6.74 -18.91
C ILE A 577 8.63 -7.94 -19.57
N VAL A 578 9.27 -8.78 -18.78
CA VAL A 578 9.72 -10.13 -19.17
C VAL A 578 8.85 -11.16 -18.50
N LEU A 579 8.31 -12.09 -19.27
CA LEU A 579 7.49 -13.18 -18.78
C LEU A 579 7.98 -14.51 -19.32
N GLU A 580 8.30 -15.41 -18.41
CA GLU A 580 8.54 -16.84 -18.64
C GLU A 580 7.47 -17.62 -17.88
N LYS A 581 6.46 -18.11 -18.58
CA LYS A 581 5.37 -18.91 -18.02
C LYS A 581 5.43 -20.33 -18.61
N HIS A 582 5.79 -21.27 -17.78
CA HIS A 582 5.90 -22.68 -18.08
C HIS A 582 4.82 -23.50 -17.35
N GLU A 583 4.72 -24.77 -17.62
CA GLU A 583 3.71 -25.63 -16.95
C GLU A 583 3.92 -25.70 -15.43
N ASP A 584 5.16 -25.77 -14.97
CA ASP A 584 5.51 -26.00 -13.58
C ASP A 584 5.90 -24.73 -12.81
N TRP A 585 6.23 -23.64 -13.49
CA TRP A 585 6.69 -22.39 -12.88
C TRP A 585 6.43 -21.16 -13.74
N CYS A 586 6.44 -20.00 -13.08
CA CYS A 586 6.35 -18.69 -13.71
C CYS A 586 7.39 -17.76 -13.10
N LEU A 587 8.17 -17.08 -13.96
CA LEU A 587 9.10 -16.03 -13.58
C LEU A 587 8.81 -14.80 -14.42
N THR A 588 8.58 -13.67 -13.76
CA THR A 588 8.26 -12.43 -14.44
C THR A 588 8.90 -11.23 -13.75
N SER A 589 9.36 -10.29 -14.56
CA SER A 589 10.07 -9.11 -14.06
C SER A 589 9.93 -7.90 -14.98
N VAL A 590 10.27 -6.73 -14.46
CA VAL A 590 10.54 -5.54 -15.26
C VAL A 590 11.99 -5.63 -15.73
N ALA A 591 12.21 -5.73 -17.05
CA ALA A 591 13.52 -6.03 -17.60
C ALA A 591 14.54 -4.91 -17.42
N SER A 592 14.16 -3.67 -17.66
CA SER A 592 15.02 -2.51 -17.56
C SER A 592 14.21 -1.26 -17.29
N PRO A 593 14.71 -0.39 -16.40
CA PRO A 593 14.10 0.91 -16.25
C PRO A 593 14.21 1.68 -17.57
N ARG A 594 13.13 2.26 -17.98
CA ARG A 594 13.12 3.28 -19.03
C ARG A 594 13.32 4.62 -18.36
N GLY A 595 14.01 5.51 -19.03
CA GLY A 595 14.19 6.88 -18.55
C GLY A 595 12.86 7.63 -18.37
N PRO A 596 12.91 8.86 -17.86
CA PRO A 596 11.73 9.68 -17.65
C PRO A 596 10.83 9.73 -18.89
N PHE A 597 9.55 9.65 -18.67
CA PHE A 597 8.57 9.50 -19.72
C PHE A 597 8.03 10.86 -20.13
N GLU A 598 8.28 11.29 -21.36
CA GLU A 598 7.91 12.63 -21.83
C GLU A 598 6.42 12.93 -21.73
N ARG A 599 5.56 11.94 -21.97
CA ARG A 599 4.11 12.10 -21.86
C ARG A 599 3.67 12.59 -20.49
N TRP A 600 4.28 12.04 -19.44
CA TRP A 600 3.97 12.39 -18.07
C TRP A 600 4.54 13.73 -17.65
N THR A 601 5.64 14.14 -18.28
CA THR A 601 6.20 15.48 -18.08
C THR A 601 5.16 16.56 -18.39
N ASN A 602 4.33 16.38 -19.39
CA ASN A 602 3.29 17.33 -19.73
C ASN A 602 2.18 17.39 -18.67
N ILE A 603 1.77 16.23 -18.15
CA ILE A 603 0.76 16.16 -17.09
C ILE A 603 1.35 16.67 -15.77
N CYS A 604 2.60 16.36 -15.45
CA CYS A 604 3.29 16.89 -14.29
C CYS A 604 3.48 18.41 -14.37
N ARG A 605 3.80 18.96 -15.53
CA ARG A 605 3.87 20.43 -15.72
C ARG A 605 2.53 21.09 -15.56
N GLN A 606 1.47 20.49 -16.06
CA GLN A 606 0.10 20.97 -15.84
C GLN A 606 -0.25 20.89 -14.36
N ALA A 607 0.15 19.82 -13.71
CA ALA A 607 0.01 19.61 -12.30
C ALA A 607 0.73 20.67 -11.45
N ASP A 608 1.99 20.98 -11.80
CA ASP A 608 2.76 22.03 -11.13
C ASP A 608 2.15 23.43 -11.33
N ALA A 609 1.45 23.66 -12.42
CA ALA A 609 0.74 24.90 -12.68
C ALA A 609 -0.53 25.03 -11.84
N ASP A 610 -1.14 23.92 -11.44
CA ASP A 610 -2.35 23.87 -10.62
C ASP A 610 -2.05 23.33 -9.22
N VAL A 611 -1.49 24.18 -8.41
CA VAL A 611 -0.95 23.88 -7.08
C VAL A 611 -1.99 23.40 -6.09
N SER A 612 -3.27 23.70 -6.28
CA SER A 612 -4.33 23.28 -5.36
C SER A 612 -4.56 21.79 -5.31
N SER A 613 -4.20 21.09 -6.38
CA SER A 613 -4.44 19.66 -6.55
C SER A 613 -3.22 18.83 -6.18
N HIS A 614 -2.07 19.45 -6.02
CA HIS A 614 -0.78 18.84 -5.77
C HIS A 614 -0.22 19.22 -4.41
N LEU A 615 -1.04 19.19 -3.41
CA LEU A 615 -0.64 19.51 -2.05
C LEU A 615 0.57 18.70 -1.56
N PHE A 616 0.90 17.61 -2.24
CA PHE A 616 1.84 16.63 -1.73
C PHE A 616 2.86 16.13 -2.73
N THR A 617 2.74 16.47 -4.00
CA THR A 617 3.60 15.87 -5.00
C THR A 617 4.40 16.93 -5.72
N LYS A 618 5.72 16.87 -5.54
CA LYS A 618 6.69 17.58 -6.35
C LYS A 618 7.48 16.62 -7.21
N SER A 619 7.54 15.36 -6.83
CA SER A 619 8.26 14.38 -7.59
C SER A 619 7.40 13.80 -8.70
N TYR A 620 8.02 13.60 -9.81
CA TYR A 620 7.45 12.96 -10.99
C TYR A 620 6.78 11.62 -10.66
N ASN A 621 7.42 10.80 -9.82
CA ASN A 621 6.95 9.49 -9.43
C ASN A 621 5.68 9.54 -8.58
N GLU A 622 5.42 10.63 -7.90
CA GLU A 622 4.28 10.76 -7.02
C GLU A 622 3.07 11.36 -7.71
N CYS A 623 3.26 12.12 -8.79
CA CYS A 623 2.18 12.68 -9.58
C CYS A 623 1.25 11.60 -10.15
N PHE A 624 1.76 10.40 -10.38
CA PHE A 624 1.04 9.34 -11.08
C PHE A 624 0.98 8.03 -10.33
N HIS A 625 1.07 7.99 -9.04
CA HIS A 625 0.81 6.80 -8.22
C HIS A 625 0.92 5.45 -8.97
N GLY A 626 2.08 5.13 -9.50
CA GLY A 626 2.23 3.91 -10.29
C GLY A 626 3.05 4.08 -11.54
N THR A 627 3.08 5.27 -12.10
CA THR A 627 4.08 5.62 -13.08
C THR A 627 5.40 5.79 -12.41
N THR A 628 6.41 5.17 -12.89
CA THR A 628 7.67 5.21 -12.23
C THR A 628 8.81 5.32 -13.15
N ASP A 629 9.80 5.95 -12.61
CA ASP A 629 11.15 5.72 -13.00
C ASP A 629 11.66 4.50 -12.23
N PHE A 630 11.91 3.38 -12.96
CA PHE A 630 12.42 2.14 -12.37
C PHE A 630 13.94 2.14 -12.21
N GLN A 631 14.58 3.30 -12.15
CA GLN A 631 16.03 3.37 -12.05
C GLN A 631 16.56 2.79 -10.73
N PRO A 632 17.66 2.04 -10.76
CA PRO A 632 18.26 1.50 -9.55
C PRO A 632 18.65 2.59 -8.56
N GLY A 633 18.33 2.38 -7.28
CA GLY A 633 18.59 3.33 -6.21
C GLY A 633 17.52 4.40 -6.04
N THR A 634 16.61 4.57 -7.00
CA THR A 634 15.51 5.52 -6.88
C THR A 634 14.39 5.00 -5.98
N TYR A 635 13.52 5.91 -5.59
CA TYR A 635 12.36 5.62 -4.75
C TYR A 635 11.25 4.95 -5.55
N GLY A 636 10.90 3.75 -5.18
CA GLY A 636 9.91 2.92 -5.87
C GLY A 636 8.59 2.83 -5.15
N TYR A 637 7.92 3.93 -5.00
CA TYR A 637 6.67 4.20 -4.30
C TYR A 637 5.75 3.00 -4.04
N GLN A 638 5.16 2.39 -5.06
CA GLN A 638 4.21 1.29 -4.93
C GLN A 638 4.43 0.20 -5.99
N GLN A 639 5.65 -0.01 -6.46
CA GLN A 639 5.90 -0.99 -7.51
C GLN A 639 6.48 -2.28 -6.94
N HIS A 640 6.05 -3.40 -7.52
CA HIS A 640 6.76 -4.67 -7.44
C HIS A 640 7.33 -5.04 -8.78
N LEU A 641 8.63 -5.36 -8.79
CA LEU A 641 9.38 -5.48 -10.02
C LEU A 641 9.50 -6.92 -10.53
N TRP A 642 9.22 -7.90 -9.69
CA TRP A 642 9.35 -9.29 -10.08
C TRP A 642 8.63 -10.25 -9.14
N TYR A 643 8.28 -11.40 -9.68
CA TYR A 643 7.76 -12.54 -8.93
C TYR A 643 8.28 -13.85 -9.52
N ALA A 644 8.60 -14.80 -8.65
CA ALA A 644 8.85 -16.19 -8.99
C ALA A 644 7.78 -17.05 -8.31
N ALA A 645 7.05 -17.85 -9.07
CA ALA A 645 5.90 -18.58 -8.57
C ALA A 645 5.81 -19.99 -9.11
N LEU A 646 5.34 -20.93 -8.28
CA LEU A 646 4.99 -22.30 -8.66
C LEU A 646 3.49 -22.48 -8.85
N ASP A 647 2.72 -21.58 -8.25
CA ASP A 647 1.31 -21.29 -8.51
C ASP A 647 0.94 -19.93 -7.91
N GLY A 648 -0.34 -19.55 -7.89
CA GLY A 648 -0.80 -18.29 -7.30
C GLY A 648 -0.66 -18.19 -5.78
N GLU A 649 -0.20 -19.22 -5.09
CA GLU A 649 -0.01 -19.25 -3.64
C GLU A 649 1.45 -19.42 -3.23
N ALA A 650 2.20 -20.19 -3.99
CA ALA A 650 3.60 -20.47 -3.75
C ALA A 650 4.46 -19.52 -4.60
N ALA A 651 4.52 -18.29 -4.17
CA ALA A 651 5.26 -17.22 -4.85
C ALA A 651 6.24 -16.53 -3.90
N VAL A 652 7.36 -16.08 -4.45
CA VAL A 652 8.41 -15.36 -3.73
C VAL A 652 8.76 -14.06 -4.44
N PHE A 653 9.18 -13.08 -3.65
CA PHE A 653 9.75 -11.81 -4.12
C PHE A 653 10.65 -11.20 -3.06
N VAL A 654 11.46 -10.24 -3.46
CA VAL A 654 12.27 -9.40 -2.56
C VAL A 654 11.89 -7.95 -2.79
N ASN A 655 11.83 -7.16 -1.73
CA ASN A 655 11.77 -5.72 -1.82
C ASN A 655 12.61 -5.05 -0.72
N HIS A 656 12.86 -3.75 -0.88
CA HIS A 656 13.35 -2.91 0.18
C HIS A 656 12.15 -2.26 0.88
N PRO A 657 11.98 -2.46 2.20
CA PRO A 657 10.83 -1.90 2.90
C PRO A 657 10.93 -0.37 2.94
N GLY A 658 9.85 0.29 2.56
CA GLY A 658 9.79 1.75 2.64
C GLY A 658 9.34 2.27 4.00
N SER A 659 8.95 1.36 4.88
CA SER A 659 8.51 1.66 6.25
C SER A 659 8.95 0.54 7.18
N SER A 660 8.87 0.80 8.48
CA SER A 660 9.03 -0.26 9.49
C SER A 660 7.88 -1.28 9.39
N SER A 661 8.02 -2.39 10.11
CA SER A 661 7.06 -3.50 10.16
C SER A 661 5.65 -3.12 10.60
N GLU A 662 5.43 -1.90 10.99
CA GLU A 662 4.18 -1.45 11.52
C GLU A 662 3.23 -1.06 10.43
N GLY A 663 2.45 -2.00 10.08
CA GLY A 663 1.30 -2.00 9.26
C GLY A 663 0.69 -0.73 8.73
N GLY A 664 -0.30 -0.88 8.02
CA GLY A 664 -0.98 0.14 7.30
C GLY A 664 -0.51 0.24 5.87
N ASP A 665 -1.23 1.00 5.08
CA ASP A 665 -0.91 1.32 3.69
C ASP A 665 0.15 2.42 3.57
N MET A 666 1.18 2.37 4.39
CA MET A 666 2.33 3.23 4.19
C MET A 666 2.91 2.98 2.79
N ARG A 667 3.25 4.03 2.09
CA ARG A 667 3.71 3.98 0.70
C ARG A 667 5.08 4.65 0.56
N PRO A 668 6.10 3.90 0.17
CA PRO A 668 6.15 2.45 0.06
C PRO A 668 5.89 1.81 1.42
N GLY A 669 5.18 0.68 1.38
CA GLY A 669 4.86 -0.08 2.58
C GLY A 669 5.98 -0.99 3.00
N TYR A 670 5.67 -1.81 3.97
CA TYR A 670 6.61 -2.83 4.40
C TYR A 670 6.85 -3.90 3.33
N TRP A 671 5.77 -4.40 2.73
CA TRP A 671 5.81 -5.41 1.68
C TRP A 671 5.47 -4.88 0.29
N HIS A 672 4.96 -3.68 0.13
CA HIS A 672 4.52 -3.14 -1.14
C HIS A 672 5.25 -1.86 -1.50
N GLY A 673 5.77 -1.82 -2.69
CA GLY A 673 6.70 -0.81 -3.14
C GLY A 673 8.15 -1.13 -2.77
N ASN A 674 9.03 -0.22 -3.10
CA ASN A 674 10.45 -0.28 -2.76
C ASN A 674 10.91 1.09 -2.28
N GLY A 675 11.50 1.18 -1.09
CA GLY A 675 12.18 2.38 -0.63
C GLY A 675 13.37 2.72 -1.53
N ALA A 676 14.10 1.68 -2.00
CA ALA A 676 15.12 1.76 -3.02
C ALA A 676 14.88 0.69 -4.08
N MET A 677 14.85 1.09 -5.36
CA MET A 677 14.73 0.19 -6.50
C MET A 677 16.00 -0.61 -6.71
N PRO A 678 15.92 -1.92 -7.06
CA PRO A 678 17.09 -2.70 -7.46
C PRO A 678 17.47 -2.45 -8.91
N ALA A 679 18.73 -2.73 -9.26
CA ALA A 679 19.05 -3.18 -10.61
C ALA A 679 18.62 -4.64 -10.75
N LEU A 680 17.99 -5.00 -11.89
CA LEU A 680 17.59 -6.39 -12.13
C LEU A 680 17.69 -6.77 -13.61
N ARG A 681 17.88 -8.07 -13.83
CA ARG A 681 17.93 -8.66 -15.18
C ARG A 681 17.45 -10.10 -15.13
N GLN A 682 16.54 -10.44 -16.03
CA GLN A 682 16.04 -11.78 -16.25
C GLN A 682 16.53 -12.36 -17.56
N GLU A 683 17.05 -13.60 -17.52
CA GLU A 683 17.44 -14.39 -18.67
C GLU A 683 16.87 -15.80 -18.51
N GLY A 684 15.81 -16.09 -19.27
CA GLY A 684 15.09 -17.35 -19.17
C GLY A 684 14.64 -17.65 -17.73
N ASN A 685 15.13 -18.73 -17.15
CA ASN A 685 14.81 -19.17 -15.79
C ASN A 685 15.67 -18.54 -14.70
N LEU A 686 16.52 -17.58 -15.01
CA LEU A 686 17.38 -16.87 -14.06
C LEU A 686 16.95 -15.41 -13.91
N LEU A 687 16.92 -14.93 -12.69
CA LEU A 687 16.73 -13.50 -12.38
C LEU A 687 17.77 -13.06 -11.36
N GLY A 688 18.63 -12.13 -11.78
CA GLY A 688 19.59 -11.44 -10.92
C GLY A 688 19.09 -10.08 -10.48
N MET A 689 19.41 -9.67 -9.25
CA MET A 689 19.11 -8.34 -8.74
C MET A 689 20.20 -7.84 -7.82
N ILE A 690 20.42 -6.52 -7.81
CA ILE A 690 21.35 -5.83 -6.92
C ILE A 690 20.63 -4.66 -6.29
N TYR A 691 20.56 -4.66 -4.96
CA TYR A 691 20.07 -3.54 -4.15
C TYR A 691 21.23 -2.74 -3.60
N ARG A 692 21.21 -1.42 -3.79
CA ARG A 692 22.04 -0.45 -3.07
C ARG A 692 21.14 0.56 -2.40
N ILE A 693 21.10 0.49 -1.08
CA ILE A 693 20.26 1.33 -0.26
C ILE A 693 21.02 2.62 0.04
N PRO A 694 20.54 3.78 -0.41
CA PRO A 694 21.20 5.06 -0.13
C PRO A 694 21.10 5.42 1.36
N GLU A 695 22.07 6.21 1.83
CA GLU A 695 22.11 6.71 3.21
C GLU A 695 20.92 7.62 3.56
N THR A 696 20.22 8.12 2.54
CA THR A 696 19.01 8.92 2.69
C THR A 696 17.79 8.10 3.12
N LEU A 697 17.91 6.77 3.24
CA LEU A 697 16.87 5.87 3.72
C LEU A 697 17.23 5.27 5.09
N PRO A 698 16.25 5.10 5.98
CA PRO A 698 16.51 4.69 7.35
C PRO A 698 16.76 3.19 7.55
N LEU A 699 16.29 2.34 6.65
CA LEU A 699 16.33 0.89 6.82
C LEU A 699 17.37 0.28 5.88
N HIS A 700 18.43 -0.31 6.46
CA HIS A 700 19.54 -0.90 5.72
C HIS A 700 19.42 -2.43 5.68
N TYR A 701 18.38 -2.92 5.05
CA TYR A 701 18.18 -4.33 4.72
C TYR A 701 17.15 -4.47 3.60
N ILE A 702 17.20 -5.58 2.90
CA ILE A 702 16.13 -6.04 2.02
C ILE A 702 15.52 -7.30 2.63
N HIS A 703 14.30 -7.64 2.24
CA HIS A 703 13.66 -8.83 2.77
C HIS A 703 12.99 -9.68 1.69
N LEU A 704 13.16 -10.98 1.88
CA LEU A 704 12.55 -12.02 1.08
C LEU A 704 11.19 -12.38 1.69
N TYR A 705 10.15 -12.32 0.88
CA TYR A 705 8.88 -12.97 1.15
C TYR A 705 8.92 -14.40 0.60
N ALA A 706 8.81 -15.40 1.47
CA ALA A 706 8.78 -16.81 1.12
C ALA A 706 7.80 -17.57 2.03
N PRO A 707 6.53 -17.75 1.62
CA PRO A 707 5.50 -18.38 2.45
C PRO A 707 5.77 -19.88 2.60
N ARG A 708 6.52 -20.25 3.61
CA ARG A 708 7.05 -21.60 3.80
C ARG A 708 5.98 -22.68 3.78
N CYS A 709 4.81 -22.42 4.35
CA CYS A 709 3.71 -23.38 4.41
C CYS A 709 3.05 -23.67 3.04
N ARG A 710 3.37 -22.87 2.01
CA ARG A 710 2.88 -23.08 0.64
C ARG A 710 3.75 -23.99 -0.19
N PHE A 711 4.91 -24.36 0.32
CA PHE A 711 5.84 -25.28 -0.31
C PHE A 711 5.79 -26.67 0.35
N GLU A 712 5.83 -27.70 -0.44
CA GLU A 712 5.83 -29.09 0.04
C GLU A 712 7.18 -29.50 0.61
N GLU A 713 8.26 -28.94 0.06
CA GLU A 713 9.62 -29.20 0.51
C GLU A 713 10.45 -27.92 0.47
N ILE A 714 11.19 -27.68 1.55
CA ILE A 714 12.11 -26.56 1.67
C ILE A 714 13.44 -27.07 2.19
N ARG A 715 14.53 -26.69 1.53
CA ARG A 715 15.89 -26.99 1.98
C ARG A 715 16.72 -25.71 2.03
N ASP A 716 17.29 -25.43 3.17
CA ASP A 716 18.26 -24.37 3.37
C ASP A 716 19.66 -24.98 3.46
N THR A 717 20.53 -24.62 2.52
CA THR A 717 21.91 -25.06 2.48
C THR A 717 22.89 -24.02 2.99
N GLY A 718 22.37 -22.91 3.55
CA GLY A 718 23.14 -21.73 3.92
C GLY A 718 23.28 -20.76 2.75
N ASP A 719 23.83 -21.18 1.62
CA ASP A 719 23.96 -20.36 0.41
C ASP A 719 22.64 -20.28 -0.37
N TRP A 720 21.91 -21.40 -0.46
CA TRP A 720 20.69 -21.53 -1.22
C TRP A 720 19.50 -21.87 -0.34
N LEU A 721 18.39 -21.18 -0.56
CA LEU A 721 17.06 -21.59 -0.13
C LEU A 721 16.36 -22.22 -1.32
N LEU A 722 16.03 -23.51 -1.21
CA LEU A 722 15.37 -24.28 -2.25
C LEU A 722 13.95 -24.61 -1.82
N MET A 723 13.00 -24.39 -2.70
CA MET A 723 11.58 -24.56 -2.42
C MET A 723 10.94 -25.35 -3.56
N ARG A 724 10.09 -26.32 -3.23
CA ARG A 724 9.37 -27.16 -4.19
C ARG A 724 7.87 -27.16 -3.91
N ARG A 725 7.09 -27.10 -4.98
CA ARG A 725 5.68 -27.43 -4.98
C ARG A 725 5.32 -28.16 -6.27
N ASP A 726 4.62 -29.30 -6.16
CA ASP A 726 4.40 -30.20 -7.29
C ASP A 726 5.72 -30.57 -7.99
N ARG A 727 5.84 -30.22 -9.27
CA ARG A 727 7.03 -30.41 -10.09
C ARG A 727 7.86 -29.14 -10.30
N GLY A 728 7.44 -28.02 -9.68
CA GLY A 728 8.13 -26.74 -9.78
C GLY A 728 9.14 -26.55 -8.66
N TYR A 729 10.23 -25.86 -8.96
CA TYR A 729 11.31 -25.55 -8.03
C TYR A 729 11.67 -24.08 -8.11
N ILE A 730 11.96 -23.48 -6.95
CA ILE A 730 12.57 -22.17 -6.82
C ILE A 730 13.85 -22.32 -6.02
N GLY A 731 14.97 -21.83 -6.55
CA GLY A 731 16.21 -21.62 -5.85
C GLY A 731 16.45 -20.14 -5.62
N PHE A 732 16.73 -19.75 -4.39
CA PHE A 732 17.09 -18.38 -4.02
C PHE A 732 18.47 -18.32 -3.39
N TRP A 733 19.33 -17.46 -3.90
CA TRP A 733 20.67 -17.19 -3.40
C TRP A 733 20.83 -15.69 -3.09
N SER A 734 21.64 -15.38 -2.10
CA SER A 734 22.01 -14.00 -1.76
C SER A 734 23.48 -13.87 -1.41
N SER A 735 24.07 -12.71 -1.73
CA SER A 735 25.47 -12.39 -1.41
C SER A 735 25.73 -12.18 0.07
N VAL A 736 24.70 -11.96 0.86
CA VAL A 736 24.73 -11.81 2.32
C VAL A 736 23.85 -12.87 2.98
N ARG A 737 24.13 -13.15 4.24
CA ARG A 737 23.36 -14.12 5.02
C ARG A 737 21.90 -13.71 5.15
N ARG A 738 21.00 -14.65 4.93
CA ARG A 738 19.57 -14.56 5.22
C ARG A 738 19.31 -14.87 6.70
N GLU A 739 18.48 -14.06 7.33
CA GLU A 739 18.12 -14.21 8.74
C GLU A 739 16.59 -14.21 8.86
N PRO A 740 15.98 -15.28 9.40
CA PRO A 740 14.55 -15.32 9.64
C PRO A 740 14.12 -14.17 10.55
N TRP A 741 13.05 -13.48 10.17
CA TRP A 741 12.46 -12.43 10.98
C TRP A 741 11.12 -12.89 11.55
N THR A 742 10.91 -12.65 12.84
CA THR A 742 9.75 -13.15 13.57
C THR A 742 8.84 -12.03 14.09
N GLY A 743 9.04 -10.80 13.60
CA GLY A 743 8.31 -9.64 14.08
C GLY A 743 6.82 -9.69 13.77
N MET A 744 6.45 -9.64 12.49
CA MET A 744 5.04 -9.59 12.08
C MET A 744 4.49 -10.93 11.62
N ASN A 745 5.24 -11.62 10.77
CA ASN A 745 4.87 -12.93 10.25
C ASN A 745 6.07 -13.86 10.31
N THR A 746 5.98 -14.88 11.16
CA THR A 746 7.12 -15.71 11.53
C THR A 746 7.51 -16.75 10.50
N GLU A 747 6.69 -16.99 9.48
CA GLU A 747 6.90 -18.08 8.52
C GLU A 747 7.26 -17.64 7.13
N CYS A 748 7.18 -16.32 6.86
CA CYS A 748 7.28 -15.82 5.50
C CYS A 748 8.47 -14.90 5.25
N GLU A 749 9.18 -14.44 6.27
CA GLU A 749 10.17 -13.37 6.12
C GLU A 749 11.59 -13.82 6.45
N GLU A 750 12.51 -13.50 5.54
CA GLU A 750 13.96 -13.54 5.80
C GLU A 750 14.58 -12.19 5.43
N ARG A 751 15.33 -11.59 6.35
CA ARG A 751 16.02 -10.33 6.13
C ARG A 751 17.47 -10.56 5.72
N MET A 752 17.95 -9.70 4.85
CA MET A 752 19.34 -9.61 4.39
C MET A 752 19.84 -8.21 4.74
N TYR A 753 20.62 -8.13 5.81
CA TYR A 753 21.11 -6.86 6.36
C TYR A 753 22.34 -6.36 5.61
N GLY A 754 22.34 -5.07 5.31
CA GLY A 754 23.38 -4.35 4.60
C GLY A 754 22.80 -3.42 3.55
N SER A 755 23.60 -2.43 3.15
CA SER A 755 23.21 -1.46 2.13
C SER A 755 23.50 -1.93 0.70
N ASP A 756 24.28 -3.01 0.53
CA ASP A 756 24.69 -3.55 -0.75
C ASP A 756 24.49 -5.06 -0.76
N THR A 757 23.49 -5.52 -1.50
CA THR A 757 23.07 -6.93 -1.52
C THR A 757 22.70 -7.36 -2.92
N ALA A 758 23.32 -8.44 -3.40
CA ALA A 758 22.92 -9.11 -4.64
C ALA A 758 22.14 -10.39 -4.35
N CYS A 759 21.12 -10.65 -5.15
CA CYS A 759 20.32 -11.86 -5.09
C CYS A 759 20.18 -12.52 -6.47
N LEU A 760 19.96 -13.82 -6.47
CA LEU A 760 19.68 -14.61 -7.66
C LEU A 760 18.49 -15.55 -7.40
N VAL A 761 17.59 -15.59 -8.37
CA VAL A 761 16.48 -16.56 -8.41
C VAL A 761 16.68 -17.51 -9.58
N VAL A 762 16.39 -18.78 -9.36
CA VAL A 762 16.50 -19.85 -10.34
C VAL A 762 15.22 -20.65 -10.35
N MET A 763 14.61 -20.82 -11.53
CA MET A 763 13.41 -21.65 -11.67
C MET A 763 13.77 -23.00 -12.28
N GLY A 764 13.04 -24.02 -11.84
CA GLY A 764 13.13 -25.36 -12.40
C GLY A 764 11.78 -26.06 -12.44
N GLY A 765 11.65 -27.06 -13.27
CA GLY A 765 10.42 -27.82 -13.43
C GLY A 765 10.71 -29.34 -13.51
N ARG A 766 9.88 -30.03 -14.27
CA ARG A 766 9.91 -31.50 -14.48
C ARG A 766 11.20 -32.07 -15.07
N GLU A 767 12.10 -31.23 -15.56
CA GLU A 767 13.41 -31.60 -16.02
C GLU A 767 14.31 -32.12 -14.87
N TYR A 768 13.96 -31.80 -13.62
CA TYR A 768 14.63 -32.29 -12.43
C TYR A 768 13.83 -33.46 -11.82
N ALA A 769 14.51 -34.57 -11.55
CA ALA A 769 13.87 -35.76 -10.99
C ALA A 769 13.35 -35.53 -9.57
N ASP A 770 14.11 -34.76 -8.80
CA ASP A 770 13.81 -34.46 -7.40
C ASP A 770 14.55 -33.17 -6.92
N MET A 771 14.36 -32.80 -5.66
CA MET A 771 15.04 -31.71 -5.01
C MET A 771 16.55 -31.85 -4.97
N ASP A 772 17.09 -33.06 -4.91
CA ASP A 772 18.54 -33.30 -4.92
C ASP A 772 19.15 -32.92 -6.27
N ALA A 773 18.51 -33.33 -7.36
CA ALA A 773 18.92 -32.95 -8.71
C ALA A 773 18.87 -31.43 -8.93
N PHE A 774 17.81 -30.76 -8.48
CA PHE A 774 17.71 -29.33 -8.55
C PHE A 774 18.75 -28.61 -7.68
N MET A 775 18.99 -29.09 -6.47
CA MET A 775 20.05 -28.59 -5.58
C MET A 775 21.44 -28.71 -6.22
N MET A 776 21.75 -29.82 -6.86
CA MET A 776 23.02 -30.01 -7.57
C MET A 776 23.18 -29.02 -8.70
N TYR A 777 22.11 -28.78 -9.44
CA TYR A 777 22.07 -27.74 -10.47
C TYR A 777 22.34 -26.35 -9.88
N CYS A 778 21.61 -25.91 -8.83
CA CYS A 778 21.82 -24.62 -8.21
C CYS A 778 23.26 -24.44 -7.70
N LYS A 779 23.83 -25.45 -7.07
CA LYS A 779 25.23 -25.44 -6.62
C LYS A 779 26.23 -25.31 -7.77
N SER A 780 25.92 -25.87 -8.93
CA SER A 780 26.77 -25.79 -10.13
C SER A 780 26.79 -24.41 -10.78
N LEU A 781 25.87 -23.53 -10.41
CA LEU A 781 25.75 -22.19 -11.00
C LEU A 781 26.86 -21.22 -10.53
N HIS A 782 27.37 -21.40 -9.32
CA HIS A 782 28.44 -20.59 -8.72
C HIS A 782 28.21 -19.08 -8.88
N PRO A 783 27.07 -18.53 -8.42
CA PRO A 783 26.84 -17.10 -8.52
C PRO A 783 27.93 -16.32 -7.78
N ALA A 784 28.36 -15.22 -8.38
CA ALA A 784 29.39 -14.38 -7.78
C ALA A 784 29.00 -12.90 -7.87
N TYR A 785 29.07 -12.21 -6.74
CA TYR A 785 28.91 -10.76 -6.67
C TYR A 785 30.23 -10.12 -6.29
N ARG A 786 30.80 -9.32 -7.19
CA ARG A 786 32.11 -8.64 -6.99
C ARG A 786 32.04 -7.21 -7.49
N GLY A 787 32.40 -6.29 -6.61
CA GLY A 787 32.25 -4.87 -6.93
C GLY A 787 30.81 -4.52 -7.23
N ASP A 788 30.52 -4.12 -8.44
CA ASP A 788 29.21 -3.69 -8.90
C ASP A 788 28.48 -4.74 -9.75
N THR A 789 29.05 -5.95 -9.86
CA THR A 789 28.58 -6.90 -10.88
C THR A 789 28.24 -8.26 -10.27
N LEU A 790 27.01 -8.70 -10.53
CA LEU A 790 26.55 -10.07 -10.30
C LEU A 790 26.71 -10.88 -11.57
N THR A 791 27.35 -12.03 -11.47
CA THR A 791 27.54 -12.98 -12.58
C THR A 791 27.04 -14.37 -12.21
N CYS A 792 26.34 -15.01 -13.13
CA CYS A 792 25.94 -16.40 -13.02
C CYS A 792 25.67 -16.96 -14.41
N ARG A 793 26.52 -17.87 -14.91
CA ARG A 793 26.49 -18.37 -16.30
C ARG A 793 26.48 -17.21 -17.30
N ASP A 794 25.45 -17.18 -18.16
CA ASP A 794 25.29 -16.14 -19.18
C ASP A 794 24.67 -14.84 -18.62
N LEU A 795 24.15 -14.88 -17.39
CA LEU A 795 23.62 -13.68 -16.76
C LEU A 795 24.76 -12.85 -16.18
N THR A 796 24.85 -11.62 -16.65
CA THR A 796 25.72 -10.58 -16.10
C THR A 796 24.89 -9.34 -15.83
N LEU A 797 24.87 -8.89 -14.59
CA LEU A 797 24.16 -7.68 -14.16
C LEU A 797 25.15 -6.74 -13.48
N ALA A 798 25.38 -5.58 -14.07
CA ALA A 798 26.11 -4.50 -13.44
C ALA A 798 25.14 -3.51 -12.79
N TYR A 799 25.45 -3.07 -11.59
CA TYR A 799 24.72 -1.97 -10.96
C TYR A 799 25.14 -0.65 -11.58
N VAL A 800 24.18 0.04 -12.15
CA VAL A 800 24.37 1.42 -12.62
C VAL A 800 23.32 2.25 -11.89
N ALA A 801 23.76 3.18 -11.06
CA ALA A 801 22.85 4.06 -10.34
C ALA A 801 22.00 4.87 -11.33
N GLY A 802 20.72 4.95 -11.06
CA GLY A 802 19.82 5.85 -11.78
C GLY A 802 20.13 7.31 -11.45
N HIS A 803 19.60 8.21 -12.25
CA HIS A 803 19.57 9.61 -11.90
C HIS A 803 18.60 9.81 -10.74
N ASP A 804 19.09 10.33 -9.65
CA ASP A 804 18.25 10.67 -8.49
C ASP A 804 17.53 11.98 -8.77
N ASP A 805 16.30 11.87 -9.30
CA ASP A 805 15.42 13.01 -9.51
C ASP A 805 14.78 13.53 -8.21
N THR A 806 15.11 12.91 -7.05
CA THR A 806 14.66 13.41 -5.74
C THR A 806 15.23 14.81 -5.40
N GLN A 807 16.14 15.35 -6.21
CA GLN A 807 16.60 16.75 -6.10
C GLN A 807 15.47 17.78 -6.33
N TYR A 808 14.28 17.36 -6.67
CA TYR A 808 13.11 18.26 -6.84
C TYR A 808 12.22 18.37 -5.59
N LEU A 809 12.65 17.81 -4.47
CA LEU A 809 11.96 17.95 -3.17
C LEU A 809 12.41 19.17 -2.39
#